data_e118da4cc4cac6ec54a2aa6a125a279d
#
_entry.id   e118da4cc4cac6ec54a2aa6a125a279d
#
_cell.length_a   1.000
_cell.length_b   1.000
_cell.length_c   1.000
_cell.angle_alpha   90.00
_cell.angle_beta   90.00
_cell.angle_gamma   90.00
#
_symmetry.space_group_name_H-M   'P 1'
#
loop_
_entity.id
_entity.type
_entity.pdbx_description
1 polymer ?
#
loop_
_entity_poly.entity_id
_entity_poly.type
_entity_poly.pdbx_seq_one_letter_code
_entity_poly.pdbx_strand_id
1 'polypeptide(L)'
;MSEIIGKPINRKDGPLKVTGTATYAAEWKIPNLAYGVAVQSTITKGTITNIDVSQAKKLKGVLDILTYQNAMRLQKIDSNNPDSGKFSEKNLLPLQTPEIFYNGQHIAVVIAETFEIAQHAASLLKISYNEDKPVLSLAETSTSKPTQPGAETHRSDASNNMNNASAKMEETYSTPVYHHNPMEPHATAAVWNSDELLVYDATQSVFGNRNAISSILGIPKEKVRVVSPYIGGGFGSKGFMWANSLLAPMAAKLVNRPVKVVLERTLQMFTCAGRRSFTIQKISFGADNNGKIAASNHTTTSETSFVDEFVERAGVATKMLYDIPNMDIEQNIAKLNRGTPCPTRAPGEAPGTYAYEVAMDELATQLNIDPVQLRLTNYAETNPDDHKEFSGKNLKECYDKAAQSIGWSNRNSKPGENKEGNYLVGYGMATATYPANRSKASVKLRIYKEGNAVAVCCTQDIGTGTYTIMAQIMADALGLPIDKVQIKLGDSLYPQGPGSGGSQTMATTGPAVRAAALFAKSKIIKLAIADKKSSLYNASEDSIMSDNGKLFIQSDPSKSETYAQILTRNKLPLIEAEATTDVTLKDGEKKQSPGNQKKETNPFAEKDEEMNKDKYSFHSFGAHFVKVKVDPLLGMVKVEKIASAMDIGKILNEKTAKSQIMGGAIFGIGMALMEETVYDPNNGRIVTKDLADYLVPVHADMPEFDIIFTDKPDYNIGSVGARGAGEIGITGIAAAIANAVYNATGKRVRDLPITPDKLI
;
A
#
# COMPACT_ATOMS: atom_id res chain seq x y z
N MET A 1 5.35 28.02 -19.94
CA MET A 1 5.03 26.64 -19.51
C MET A 1 3.98 26.72 -18.43
N SER A 2 2.87 26.06 -18.55
CA SER A 2 1.85 26.08 -17.49
C SER A 2 2.42 25.36 -16.28
N GLU A 3 2.68 26.09 -15.21
CA GLU A 3 3.15 25.52 -13.95
C GLU A 3 2.02 24.76 -13.25
N ILE A 4 1.55 23.66 -13.83
CA ILE A 4 0.49 22.86 -13.24
C ILE A 4 1.03 21.77 -12.29
N ILE A 5 2.26 21.33 -12.51
CA ILE A 5 2.97 20.38 -11.66
C ILE A 5 3.35 21.08 -10.34
N GLY A 6 3.11 20.41 -9.20
CA GLY A 6 3.34 20.95 -7.86
C GLY A 6 2.15 21.73 -7.27
N LYS A 7 1.25 22.25 -8.10
CA LYS A 7 0.08 23.01 -7.61
C LYS A 7 -0.88 22.12 -6.81
N PRO A 8 -1.44 22.64 -5.71
CA PRO A 8 -2.39 21.93 -4.84
C PRO A 8 -3.80 21.84 -5.46
N ILE A 9 -3.89 21.20 -6.63
CA ILE A 9 -5.16 21.04 -7.37
C ILE A 9 -6.08 20.09 -6.60
N ASN A 10 -7.37 20.44 -6.54
CA ASN A 10 -8.39 19.58 -5.97
C ASN A 10 -8.54 18.28 -6.77
N ARG A 11 -8.92 17.22 -6.09
CA ARG A 11 -9.10 15.90 -6.71
C ARG A 11 -10.15 15.96 -7.82
N LYS A 12 -9.79 15.51 -9.03
CA LYS A 12 -10.71 15.44 -10.18
C LYS A 12 -11.84 14.42 -9.96
N ASP A 13 -11.56 13.38 -9.19
CA ASP A 13 -12.53 12.36 -8.79
C ASP A 13 -13.34 12.75 -7.53
N GLY A 14 -12.98 13.84 -6.85
CA GLY A 14 -13.62 14.33 -5.63
C GLY A 14 -15.13 14.56 -5.76
N PRO A 15 -15.60 15.32 -6.76
CA PRO A 15 -17.05 15.55 -6.95
C PRO A 15 -17.84 14.24 -7.08
N LEU A 16 -17.35 13.25 -7.81
CA LEU A 16 -18.03 11.96 -7.96
C LEU A 16 -18.16 11.23 -6.62
N LYS A 17 -17.12 11.31 -5.76
CA LYS A 17 -17.11 10.65 -4.45
C LYS A 17 -18.06 11.31 -3.45
N VAL A 18 -18.03 12.63 -3.34
CA VAL A 18 -18.88 13.37 -2.36
C VAL A 18 -20.34 13.44 -2.75
N THR A 19 -20.68 13.23 -4.02
CA THR A 19 -22.07 13.16 -4.51
C THR A 19 -22.61 11.74 -4.58
N GLY A 20 -21.81 10.72 -4.21
CA GLY A 20 -22.22 9.32 -4.27
C GLY A 20 -22.37 8.76 -5.70
N THR A 21 -21.76 9.40 -6.71
CA THR A 21 -21.81 8.96 -8.11
C THR A 21 -20.60 8.13 -8.54
N ALA A 22 -19.53 8.08 -7.72
CA ALA A 22 -18.46 7.12 -7.87
C ALA A 22 -18.97 5.73 -7.52
N THR A 23 -18.86 4.77 -8.43
CA THR A 23 -19.40 3.42 -8.25
C THR A 23 -18.32 2.47 -7.74
N TYR A 24 -18.46 2.01 -6.51
CA TYR A 24 -17.58 1.03 -5.86
C TYR A 24 -18.00 -0.41 -6.18
N ALA A 25 -17.19 -1.41 -5.79
CA ALA A 25 -17.38 -2.81 -6.20
C ALA A 25 -18.77 -3.37 -5.85
N ALA A 26 -19.33 -3.03 -4.69
CA ALA A 26 -20.65 -3.51 -4.23
C ALA A 26 -21.83 -2.72 -4.81
N GLU A 27 -21.62 -1.61 -5.53
CA GLU A 27 -22.66 -0.64 -5.89
C GLU A 27 -23.14 -0.76 -7.34
N TRP A 28 -22.50 -1.62 -8.14
CA TRP A 28 -22.89 -1.81 -9.53
C TRP A 28 -24.31 -2.33 -9.64
N LYS A 29 -25.13 -1.65 -10.45
CA LYS A 29 -26.51 -2.05 -10.76
C LYS A 29 -26.48 -3.09 -11.87
N ILE A 30 -26.60 -4.35 -11.49
CA ILE A 30 -26.54 -5.50 -12.40
C ILE A 30 -27.94 -6.09 -12.52
N PRO A 31 -28.50 -6.24 -13.75
CA PRO A 31 -29.80 -6.88 -13.93
C PRO A 31 -29.81 -8.29 -13.35
N ASN A 32 -30.93 -8.67 -12.72
CA ASN A 32 -31.15 -10.02 -12.16
C ASN A 32 -30.09 -10.44 -11.11
N LEU A 33 -29.50 -9.47 -10.39
CA LEU A 33 -28.48 -9.72 -9.36
C LEU A 33 -29.06 -10.54 -8.20
N ALA A 34 -28.34 -11.58 -7.79
CA ALA A 34 -28.54 -12.31 -6.55
C ALA A 34 -27.48 -11.96 -5.51
N TYR A 35 -27.74 -12.29 -4.25
CA TYR A 35 -26.90 -11.95 -3.12
C TYR A 35 -26.34 -13.21 -2.48
N GLY A 36 -25.02 -13.27 -2.30
CA GLY A 36 -24.33 -14.32 -1.60
C GLY A 36 -23.88 -13.85 -0.22
N VAL A 37 -24.28 -14.57 0.82
CA VAL A 37 -23.80 -14.37 2.20
C VAL A 37 -22.87 -15.52 2.58
N ALA A 38 -21.63 -15.20 2.86
CA ALA A 38 -20.63 -16.18 3.26
C ALA A 38 -20.84 -16.60 4.72
N VAL A 39 -20.79 -17.90 4.97
CA VAL A 39 -20.90 -18.52 6.30
C VAL A 39 -19.51 -18.94 6.75
N GLN A 40 -19.18 -18.68 8.01
CA GLN A 40 -17.87 -18.92 8.57
C GLN A 40 -17.85 -20.04 9.61
N SER A 41 -16.71 -20.69 9.76
CA SER A 41 -16.46 -21.67 10.82
C SER A 41 -16.54 -21.00 12.19
N THR A 42 -17.18 -21.69 13.14
CA THR A 42 -17.25 -21.30 14.55
C THR A 42 -16.15 -21.94 15.40
N ILE A 43 -15.41 -22.90 14.84
CA ILE A 43 -14.25 -23.55 15.48
C ILE A 43 -12.93 -23.05 14.88
N THR A 44 -11.85 -23.25 15.59
CA THR A 44 -10.51 -22.79 15.18
C THR A 44 -9.71 -23.86 14.46
N LYS A 45 -9.92 -25.14 14.78
CA LYS A 45 -9.28 -26.27 14.11
C LYS A 45 -10.17 -27.48 14.18
N GLY A 46 -10.18 -28.29 13.12
CA GLY A 46 -10.93 -29.53 13.06
C GLY A 46 -11.46 -29.86 11.68
N THR A 47 -12.59 -30.57 11.62
CA THR A 47 -13.20 -31.03 10.38
C THR A 47 -14.72 -30.89 10.45
N ILE A 48 -15.34 -30.41 9.40
CA ILE A 48 -16.79 -30.38 9.24
C ILE A 48 -17.28 -31.82 9.04
N THR A 49 -18.19 -32.29 9.89
CA THR A 49 -18.79 -33.61 9.79
C THR A 49 -20.16 -33.57 9.09
N ASN A 50 -20.89 -32.46 9.22
CA ASN A 50 -22.17 -32.26 8.54
C ASN A 50 -22.49 -30.77 8.37
N ILE A 51 -23.17 -30.44 7.27
CA ILE A 51 -23.81 -29.14 7.03
C ILE A 51 -25.30 -29.42 6.69
N ASP A 52 -26.19 -29.20 7.67
CA ASP A 52 -27.62 -29.30 7.43
C ASP A 52 -28.15 -27.96 6.87
N VAL A 53 -28.50 -27.99 5.59
CA VAL A 53 -29.04 -26.86 4.83
C VAL A 53 -30.57 -26.94 4.68
N SER A 54 -31.23 -27.91 5.28
CA SER A 54 -32.62 -28.30 5.00
C SER A 54 -33.65 -27.21 5.31
N GLN A 55 -33.43 -26.45 6.39
CA GLN A 55 -34.32 -25.34 6.77
C GLN A 55 -34.08 -24.11 5.88
N ALA A 56 -32.84 -23.80 5.60
CA ALA A 56 -32.46 -22.67 4.73
C ALA A 56 -33.02 -22.86 3.30
N LYS A 57 -32.92 -24.06 2.73
CA LYS A 57 -33.45 -24.37 1.38
C LYS A 57 -34.98 -24.28 1.27
N LYS A 58 -35.72 -24.35 2.37
CA LYS A 58 -37.20 -24.20 2.37
C LYS A 58 -37.64 -22.73 2.30
N LEU A 59 -36.77 -21.78 2.59
CA LEU A 59 -37.11 -20.35 2.53
C LEU A 59 -37.34 -19.91 1.07
N LYS A 60 -38.49 -19.29 0.83
CA LYS A 60 -38.81 -18.70 -0.47
C LYS A 60 -37.77 -17.60 -0.79
N GLY A 61 -37.21 -17.66 -2.00
CA GLY A 61 -36.22 -16.72 -2.47
C GLY A 61 -34.77 -17.17 -2.24
N VAL A 62 -34.53 -18.27 -1.53
CA VAL A 62 -33.21 -18.93 -1.52
C VAL A 62 -33.05 -19.66 -2.87
N LEU A 63 -31.93 -19.39 -3.55
CA LEU A 63 -31.65 -19.97 -4.87
C LEU A 63 -30.84 -21.26 -4.76
N ASP A 64 -29.76 -21.24 -3.99
CA ASP A 64 -28.95 -22.42 -3.63
C ASP A 64 -27.99 -22.10 -2.48
N ILE A 65 -27.26 -23.12 -2.01
CA ILE A 65 -26.27 -23.04 -0.98
C ILE A 65 -25.01 -23.75 -1.48
N LEU A 66 -23.90 -22.96 -1.63
CA LEU A 66 -22.62 -23.44 -2.07
C LEU A 66 -21.81 -23.91 -0.84
N THR A 67 -21.28 -25.13 -0.87
CA THR A 67 -20.43 -25.75 0.16
C THR A 67 -19.31 -26.55 -0.50
N TYR A 68 -18.39 -27.13 0.29
CA TYR A 68 -17.32 -27.98 -0.25
C TYR A 68 -17.87 -29.24 -0.98
N GLN A 69 -19.14 -29.63 -0.76
CA GLN A 69 -19.74 -30.80 -1.38
C GLN A 69 -20.19 -30.56 -2.82
N ASN A 70 -20.55 -29.32 -3.17
CA ASN A 70 -21.09 -28.97 -4.51
C ASN A 70 -20.28 -27.85 -5.20
N ALA A 71 -19.20 -27.37 -4.58
CA ALA A 71 -18.33 -26.37 -5.17
C ALA A 71 -17.60 -26.94 -6.41
N MET A 72 -17.48 -26.10 -7.44
CA MET A 72 -16.64 -26.44 -8.58
C MET A 72 -15.18 -26.62 -8.13
N ARG A 73 -14.46 -27.54 -8.80
CA ARG A 73 -13.05 -27.79 -8.49
C ARG A 73 -12.18 -26.64 -8.96
N LEU A 74 -11.33 -26.16 -8.07
CA LEU A 74 -10.40 -25.07 -8.29
C LEU A 74 -8.99 -25.62 -8.55
N GLN A 75 -8.21 -24.92 -9.38
CA GLN A 75 -6.83 -25.25 -9.69
C GLN A 75 -5.89 -24.53 -8.71
N LYS A 76 -4.82 -25.18 -8.28
CA LYS A 76 -3.76 -24.55 -7.49
C LYS A 76 -2.99 -23.53 -8.33
N ILE A 77 -2.67 -22.39 -7.76
CA ILE A 77 -1.78 -21.41 -8.39
C ILE A 77 -0.36 -21.98 -8.48
N ASP A 78 0.21 -21.90 -9.67
CA ASP A 78 1.65 -22.11 -9.82
C ASP A 78 2.42 -20.87 -9.33
N SER A 79 3.01 -20.96 -8.15
CA SER A 79 3.78 -19.89 -7.52
C SER A 79 5.05 -19.51 -8.28
N ASN A 80 5.54 -20.38 -9.18
CA ASN A 80 6.70 -20.12 -10.02
C ASN A 80 6.36 -19.35 -11.29
N ASN A 81 5.09 -19.26 -11.65
CA ASN A 81 4.63 -18.49 -12.80
C ASN A 81 4.20 -17.07 -12.34
N PRO A 82 4.97 -16.01 -12.65
CA PRO A 82 4.63 -14.64 -12.26
C PRO A 82 3.31 -14.14 -12.87
N ASP A 83 2.84 -14.75 -13.96
CA ASP A 83 1.58 -14.42 -14.63
C ASP A 83 0.36 -15.09 -13.99
N SER A 84 0.52 -15.98 -13.01
CA SER A 84 -0.60 -16.67 -12.36
C SER A 84 -1.36 -15.79 -11.35
N GLY A 85 -0.85 -14.57 -11.06
CA GLY A 85 -1.42 -13.71 -10.04
C GLY A 85 -1.06 -14.15 -8.61
N LYS A 86 -1.67 -13.51 -7.60
CA LYS A 86 -1.43 -13.81 -6.18
C LYS A 86 -2.74 -14.03 -5.45
N PHE A 87 -2.88 -15.17 -4.82
CA PHE A 87 -3.96 -15.49 -3.88
C PHE A 87 -3.39 -15.58 -2.47
N SER A 88 -4.08 -15.00 -1.51
CA SER A 88 -3.58 -14.86 -0.13
C SER A 88 -3.44 -16.18 0.61
N GLU A 89 -4.27 -17.15 0.28
CA GLU A 89 -4.32 -18.49 0.91
C GLU A 89 -4.21 -19.58 -0.14
N LYS A 90 -3.11 -19.58 -0.91
CA LYS A 90 -2.90 -20.47 -2.06
C LYS A 90 -2.97 -21.96 -1.71
N ASN A 91 -2.74 -22.33 -0.45
CA ASN A 91 -2.80 -23.72 0.04
C ASN A 91 -4.18 -24.07 0.59
N LEU A 92 -5.08 -23.08 0.76
CA LEU A 92 -6.45 -23.27 1.21
C LEU A 92 -7.44 -22.57 0.24
N LEU A 93 -7.66 -23.15 -0.93
CA LEU A 93 -8.67 -22.65 -1.85
C LEU A 93 -10.07 -22.80 -1.25
N PRO A 94 -10.95 -21.79 -1.40
CA PRO A 94 -12.23 -21.77 -0.70
C PRO A 94 -13.13 -22.95 -1.11
N LEU A 95 -13.77 -23.55 -0.13
CA LEU A 95 -14.77 -24.64 -0.29
C LEU A 95 -14.24 -25.86 -1.07
N GLN A 96 -12.96 -26.24 -0.88
CA GLN A 96 -12.38 -27.44 -1.53
C GLN A 96 -12.23 -28.63 -0.58
N THR A 97 -12.31 -28.41 0.73
CA THR A 97 -12.09 -29.39 1.79
C THR A 97 -13.03 -29.13 2.98
N PRO A 98 -13.39 -30.18 3.78
CA PRO A 98 -14.11 -30.00 5.04
C PRO A 98 -13.20 -29.55 6.19
N GLU A 99 -11.88 -29.46 6.01
CA GLU A 99 -10.90 -29.11 7.04
C GLU A 99 -10.99 -27.63 7.44
N ILE A 100 -10.86 -27.37 8.75
CA ILE A 100 -10.84 -26.04 9.36
C ILE A 100 -9.47 -25.78 9.95
N PHE A 101 -8.86 -24.68 9.56
CA PHE A 101 -7.52 -24.24 9.96
C PHE A 101 -7.53 -23.05 10.90
N TYR A 102 -8.62 -22.23 10.89
CA TYR A 102 -8.76 -21.06 11.74
C TYR A 102 -10.22 -20.67 11.95
N ASN A 103 -10.50 -20.01 13.06
CA ASN A 103 -11.85 -19.47 13.33
C ASN A 103 -12.20 -18.37 12.31
N GLY A 104 -13.38 -18.49 11.71
CA GLY A 104 -13.82 -17.56 10.68
C GLY A 104 -13.50 -17.97 9.24
N GLN A 105 -12.89 -19.15 8.99
CA GLN A 105 -12.71 -19.70 7.65
C GLN A 105 -14.07 -19.84 6.94
N HIS A 106 -14.17 -19.44 5.67
CA HIS A 106 -15.41 -19.59 4.88
C HIS A 106 -15.71 -21.05 4.59
N ILE A 107 -16.93 -21.50 4.91
CA ILE A 107 -17.37 -22.89 4.80
C ILE A 107 -18.62 -23.10 3.94
N ALA A 108 -19.39 -22.03 3.69
CA ALA A 108 -20.52 -22.04 2.77
C ALA A 108 -20.80 -20.63 2.23
N VAL A 109 -21.61 -20.55 1.16
CA VAL A 109 -22.24 -19.32 0.68
C VAL A 109 -23.71 -19.59 0.45
N VAL A 110 -24.57 -18.86 1.14
CA VAL A 110 -26.01 -18.89 0.89
C VAL A 110 -26.36 -17.87 -0.17
N ILE A 111 -27.06 -18.29 -1.23
CA ILE A 111 -27.38 -17.45 -2.39
C ILE A 111 -28.88 -17.25 -2.44
N ALA A 112 -29.35 -16.00 -2.46
CA ALA A 112 -30.76 -15.66 -2.47
C ALA A 112 -31.09 -14.43 -3.34
N GLU A 113 -32.37 -14.19 -3.56
CA GLU A 113 -32.87 -13.06 -4.35
C GLU A 113 -32.62 -11.71 -3.71
N THR A 114 -32.58 -11.64 -2.36
CA THR A 114 -32.21 -10.44 -1.61
C THR A 114 -31.16 -10.75 -0.53
N PHE A 115 -30.47 -9.73 -0.08
CA PHE A 115 -29.46 -9.84 0.96
C PHE A 115 -30.08 -10.36 2.28
N GLU A 116 -31.25 -9.83 2.65
CA GLU A 116 -31.94 -10.18 3.90
C GLU A 116 -32.36 -11.64 3.92
N ILE A 117 -32.85 -12.18 2.79
CA ILE A 117 -33.20 -13.61 2.66
C ILE A 117 -31.92 -14.45 2.79
N ALA A 118 -30.82 -14.05 2.14
CA ALA A 118 -29.57 -14.79 2.21
C ALA A 118 -29.01 -14.79 3.64
N GLN A 119 -29.07 -13.66 4.34
CA GLN A 119 -28.60 -13.52 5.73
C GLN A 119 -29.45 -14.35 6.69
N HIS A 120 -30.79 -14.29 6.57
CA HIS A 120 -31.67 -15.13 7.38
C HIS A 120 -31.46 -16.61 7.11
N ALA A 121 -31.34 -17.01 5.84
CA ALA A 121 -31.07 -18.39 5.49
C ALA A 121 -29.72 -18.88 6.00
N ALA A 122 -28.69 -18.02 5.99
CA ALA A 122 -27.38 -18.35 6.54
C ALA A 122 -27.43 -18.65 8.06
N SER A 123 -28.26 -17.93 8.81
CA SER A 123 -28.47 -18.19 10.25
C SER A 123 -29.16 -19.51 10.57
N LEU A 124 -29.81 -20.13 9.59
CA LEU A 124 -30.52 -21.42 9.74
C LEU A 124 -29.64 -22.65 9.43
N LEU A 125 -28.43 -22.45 8.93
CA LEU A 125 -27.49 -23.55 8.71
C LEU A 125 -27.05 -24.15 10.06
N LYS A 126 -27.12 -25.48 10.17
CA LYS A 126 -26.60 -26.22 11.32
C LYS A 126 -25.36 -26.98 10.89
N ILE A 127 -24.25 -26.66 11.51
CA ILE A 127 -22.93 -27.21 11.16
C ILE A 127 -22.40 -27.99 12.35
N SER A 128 -21.97 -29.22 12.09
CA SER A 128 -21.38 -30.12 13.09
C SER A 128 -19.90 -30.30 12.76
N TYR A 129 -19.08 -30.35 13.81
CA TYR A 129 -17.64 -30.46 13.69
C TYR A 129 -17.07 -31.58 14.56
N ASN A 130 -15.93 -32.15 14.13
CA ASN A 130 -14.95 -32.74 15.03
C ASN A 130 -13.90 -31.69 15.30
N GLU A 131 -13.76 -31.28 16.57
CA GLU A 131 -12.80 -30.24 16.95
C GLU A 131 -11.46 -30.87 17.33
N ASP A 132 -10.37 -30.25 16.88
CA ASP A 132 -8.99 -30.55 17.26
C ASP A 132 -8.42 -29.44 18.13
N LYS A 133 -7.39 -29.76 18.91
CA LYS A 133 -6.68 -28.75 19.71
C LYS A 133 -5.91 -27.78 18.80
N PRO A 134 -6.22 -26.47 18.82
CA PRO A 134 -5.47 -25.48 18.01
C PRO A 134 -4.17 -25.05 18.73
N VAL A 135 -3.26 -24.44 17.95
CA VAL A 135 -2.09 -23.72 18.43
C VAL A 135 -2.44 -22.21 18.37
N LEU A 136 -2.51 -21.57 19.56
CA LEU A 136 -3.06 -20.22 19.69
C LEU A 136 -2.05 -19.13 20.05
N SER A 137 -0.90 -19.52 20.61
CA SER A 137 0.13 -18.60 21.09
C SER A 137 1.54 -19.00 20.64
N LEU A 138 2.46 -18.04 20.69
CA LEU A 138 3.89 -18.30 20.40
C LEU A 138 4.53 -19.26 21.41
N ALA A 139 4.00 -19.32 22.64
CA ALA A 139 4.50 -20.23 23.66
C ALA A 139 4.15 -21.70 23.39
N GLU A 140 3.15 -21.96 22.55
CA GLU A 140 2.66 -23.30 22.21
C GLU A 140 3.33 -23.90 20.96
N THR A 141 4.16 -23.14 20.27
CA THR A 141 4.80 -23.57 19.01
C THR A 141 6.29 -23.25 18.99
N SER A 142 7.05 -24.04 18.26
CA SER A 142 8.44 -23.73 17.97
C SER A 142 8.54 -22.68 16.85
N THR A 143 9.54 -21.83 16.94
CA THR A 143 9.92 -20.94 15.84
C THR A 143 10.73 -21.69 14.79
N SER A 144 10.64 -21.25 13.54
CA SER A 144 11.42 -21.76 12.42
C SER A 144 11.91 -20.61 11.53
N LYS A 145 12.90 -20.88 10.70
CA LYS A 145 13.27 -19.96 9.64
C LYS A 145 12.16 -19.95 8.58
N PRO A 146 11.87 -18.79 7.94
CA PRO A 146 10.90 -18.71 6.86
C PRO A 146 11.39 -19.46 5.61
N THR A 147 10.44 -19.96 4.82
CA THR A 147 10.75 -20.57 3.50
C THR A 147 10.98 -19.52 2.43
N GLN A 148 10.47 -18.29 2.63
CA GLN A 148 10.71 -17.14 1.78
C GLN A 148 11.80 -16.26 2.39
N PRO A 149 12.58 -15.51 1.58
CA PRO A 149 13.61 -14.62 2.09
C PRO A 149 13.04 -13.64 3.11
N GLY A 150 13.66 -13.56 4.29
CA GLY A 150 13.41 -12.59 5.33
C GLY A 150 14.12 -11.26 5.07
N ALA A 151 14.42 -10.54 6.15
CA ALA A 151 15.27 -9.35 6.14
C ALA A 151 16.71 -9.67 6.60
N GLU A 152 17.12 -10.93 6.49
CA GLU A 152 18.39 -11.40 7.05
C GLU A 152 19.59 -10.69 6.43
N THR A 153 20.54 -10.33 7.25
CA THR A 153 21.81 -9.72 6.88
C THR A 153 22.84 -10.09 7.93
N HIS A 154 24.01 -10.53 7.48
CA HIS A 154 25.18 -10.77 8.32
C HIS A 154 26.32 -9.91 7.78
N ARG A 155 26.73 -8.90 8.55
CA ARG A 155 27.75 -7.96 8.15
C ARG A 155 28.86 -7.96 9.18
N SER A 156 30.05 -8.42 8.80
CA SER A 156 31.23 -8.52 9.65
C SER A 156 31.00 -9.29 10.96
N ASP A 157 31.74 -9.01 12.01
CA ASP A 157 31.64 -9.72 13.31
C ASP A 157 30.87 -8.85 14.33
N ALA A 158 29.55 -8.91 14.26
CA ALA A 158 28.67 -8.16 15.16
C ALA A 158 28.84 -8.59 16.62
N SER A 159 28.98 -9.87 16.89
CA SER A 159 29.08 -10.43 18.24
C SER A 159 30.34 -9.95 18.96
N ASN A 160 31.50 -10.01 18.32
CA ASN A 160 32.77 -9.57 18.92
C ASN A 160 32.79 -8.06 19.16
N ASN A 161 32.30 -7.26 18.19
CA ASN A 161 32.22 -5.82 18.31
C ASN A 161 31.19 -5.37 19.37
N MET A 162 30.10 -6.12 19.55
CA MET A 162 29.17 -5.93 20.65
C MET A 162 29.83 -6.15 22.00
N ASN A 163 30.60 -7.25 22.14
CA ASN A 163 31.28 -7.61 23.39
C ASN A 163 32.33 -6.57 23.81
N ASN A 164 33.00 -5.93 22.86
CA ASN A 164 34.05 -4.93 23.09
C ASN A 164 33.55 -3.49 23.20
N ALA A 165 32.26 -3.25 23.00
CA ALA A 165 31.68 -1.91 23.08
C ALA A 165 31.69 -1.34 24.51
N SER A 166 31.93 -0.03 24.63
CA SER A 166 31.93 0.69 25.93
C SER A 166 30.55 0.90 26.51
N ALA A 167 29.56 1.08 25.65
CA ALA A 167 28.15 1.16 25.99
C ALA A 167 27.36 0.04 25.27
N LYS A 168 26.51 -0.63 26.02
CA LYS A 168 25.69 -1.74 25.48
C LYS A 168 24.22 -1.54 25.85
N MET A 169 23.35 -1.79 24.92
CA MET A 169 21.91 -1.81 25.12
C MET A 169 21.33 -3.05 24.47
N GLU A 170 20.43 -3.73 25.16
CA GLU A 170 19.67 -4.85 24.60
C GLU A 170 18.27 -4.84 25.18
N GLU A 171 17.25 -4.77 24.31
CA GLU A 171 15.87 -4.72 24.71
C GLU A 171 14.96 -5.47 23.73
N THR A 172 13.76 -5.80 24.20
CA THR A 172 12.75 -6.51 23.42
C THR A 172 11.51 -5.65 23.25
N TYR A 173 11.03 -5.56 22.02
CA TYR A 173 9.88 -4.76 21.60
C TYR A 173 8.81 -5.67 20.98
N SER A 174 7.52 -5.34 21.16
CA SER A 174 6.45 -6.06 20.49
C SER A 174 5.44 -5.14 19.84
N THR A 175 4.89 -5.62 18.72
CA THR A 175 3.74 -4.98 18.06
C THR A 175 2.58 -5.95 17.99
N PRO A 176 1.34 -5.52 18.29
CA PRO A 176 0.18 -6.40 18.30
C PRO A 176 -0.26 -6.77 16.89
N VAL A 177 -1.18 -7.70 16.78
CA VAL A 177 -1.97 -7.90 15.57
C VAL A 177 -2.90 -6.71 15.39
N TYR A 178 -2.94 -6.12 14.18
CA TYR A 178 -3.94 -5.11 13.85
C TYR A 178 -4.38 -5.18 12.39
N HIS A 179 -5.57 -4.60 12.10
CA HIS A 179 -6.27 -4.76 10.85
C HIS A 179 -6.28 -3.48 10.02
N HIS A 180 -6.40 -3.64 8.71
CA HIS A 180 -6.40 -2.54 7.74
C HIS A 180 -7.64 -1.66 7.82
N ASN A 181 -8.78 -2.24 8.14
CA ASN A 181 -10.09 -1.61 8.28
C ASN A 181 -10.44 -0.56 7.21
N PRO A 182 -10.29 -0.86 5.90
CA PRO A 182 -10.70 0.09 4.86
C PRO A 182 -12.20 0.38 4.98
N MET A 183 -12.62 1.62 4.68
CA MET A 183 -14.03 2.02 4.77
C MET A 183 -14.92 1.21 3.81
N GLU A 184 -14.46 0.94 2.60
CA GLU A 184 -15.10 0.00 1.68
C GLU A 184 -14.79 -1.44 2.11
N PRO A 185 -15.79 -2.28 2.43
CA PRO A 185 -15.58 -3.71 2.67
C PRO A 185 -14.99 -4.41 1.45
N HIS A 186 -14.42 -5.59 1.63
CA HIS A 186 -14.10 -6.47 0.52
C HIS A 186 -15.41 -6.92 -0.14
N ALA A 187 -15.52 -6.71 -1.43
CA ALA A 187 -16.75 -6.98 -2.18
C ALA A 187 -16.42 -7.43 -3.60
N THR A 188 -17.18 -8.38 -4.09
CA THR A 188 -17.08 -8.91 -5.45
C THR A 188 -18.47 -9.15 -6.03
N ALA A 189 -18.73 -8.65 -7.23
CA ALA A 189 -19.90 -9.01 -8.00
C ALA A 189 -19.45 -9.69 -9.31
N ALA A 190 -19.97 -10.86 -9.60
CA ALA A 190 -19.58 -11.71 -10.72
C ALA A 190 -20.74 -11.97 -11.68
N VAL A 191 -20.44 -11.86 -12.98
CA VAL A 191 -21.39 -12.08 -14.08
C VAL A 191 -20.77 -13.02 -15.09
N TRP A 192 -21.42 -14.17 -15.35
CA TRP A 192 -21.08 -15.06 -16.44
C TRP A 192 -21.92 -14.75 -17.67
N ASN A 193 -21.25 -14.52 -18.80
CA ASN A 193 -21.88 -14.45 -20.13
C ASN A 193 -21.34 -15.63 -20.94
N SER A 194 -22.08 -16.77 -20.91
CA SER A 194 -21.59 -18.04 -21.46
C SER A 194 -20.30 -18.50 -20.74
N ASP A 195 -19.14 -18.34 -21.37
CA ASP A 195 -17.83 -18.72 -20.85
C ASP A 195 -16.91 -17.49 -20.55
N GLU A 196 -17.46 -16.28 -20.69
CA GLU A 196 -16.79 -15.04 -20.32
C GLU A 196 -17.23 -14.59 -18.92
N LEU A 197 -16.26 -14.17 -18.10
CA LEU A 197 -16.47 -13.75 -16.73
C LEU A 197 -16.13 -12.26 -16.55
N LEU A 198 -17.14 -11.48 -16.18
CA LEU A 198 -16.98 -10.10 -15.73
C LEU A 198 -17.05 -10.07 -14.20
N VAL A 199 -16.03 -9.44 -13.58
CA VAL A 199 -15.91 -9.31 -12.12
C VAL A 199 -15.74 -7.83 -11.75
N TYR A 200 -16.65 -7.32 -10.94
CA TYR A 200 -16.46 -6.05 -10.24
C TYR A 200 -15.89 -6.37 -8.86
N ASP A 201 -14.67 -5.93 -8.59
CA ASP A 201 -13.92 -6.36 -7.40
C ASP A 201 -13.24 -5.18 -6.68
N ALA A 202 -13.29 -5.18 -5.36
CA ALA A 202 -12.59 -4.20 -4.54
C ALA A 202 -11.12 -4.58 -4.41
N THR A 203 -10.28 -4.24 -5.39
CA THR A 203 -8.90 -4.72 -5.47
C THR A 203 -7.87 -3.63 -5.76
N GLN A 204 -6.70 -3.71 -5.10
CA GLN A 204 -5.50 -2.91 -5.39
C GLN A 204 -4.71 -3.44 -6.61
N SER A 205 -5.12 -4.57 -7.21
CA SER A 205 -4.39 -5.23 -8.29
C SER A 205 -5.35 -5.85 -9.32
N VAL A 206 -6.00 -5.01 -10.12
CA VAL A 206 -6.98 -5.45 -11.13
C VAL A 206 -6.38 -6.48 -12.09
N PHE A 207 -5.17 -6.21 -12.59
CA PHE A 207 -4.49 -7.11 -13.52
C PHE A 207 -4.05 -8.41 -12.82
N GLY A 208 -3.55 -8.32 -11.57
CA GLY A 208 -3.18 -9.47 -10.77
C GLY A 208 -4.39 -10.35 -10.41
N ASN A 209 -5.52 -9.74 -10.03
CA ASN A 209 -6.76 -10.48 -9.74
C ASN A 209 -7.33 -11.18 -10.97
N ARG A 210 -7.32 -10.52 -12.15
CA ARG A 210 -7.68 -11.18 -13.41
C ARG A 210 -6.86 -12.45 -13.64
N ASN A 211 -5.55 -12.35 -13.48
CA ASN A 211 -4.66 -13.50 -13.68
C ASN A 211 -4.91 -14.60 -12.66
N ALA A 212 -5.08 -14.25 -11.37
CA ALA A 212 -5.36 -15.23 -10.32
C ALA A 212 -6.72 -15.93 -10.52
N ILE A 213 -7.77 -15.18 -10.85
CA ILE A 213 -9.10 -15.75 -11.17
C ILE A 213 -8.99 -16.70 -12.36
N SER A 214 -8.33 -16.28 -13.44
CA SER A 214 -8.10 -17.10 -14.63
C SER A 214 -7.39 -18.42 -14.28
N SER A 215 -6.28 -18.34 -13.54
CA SER A 215 -5.49 -19.51 -13.15
C SER A 215 -6.26 -20.46 -12.26
N ILE A 216 -6.96 -19.94 -11.23
CA ILE A 216 -7.66 -20.78 -10.25
C ILE A 216 -8.93 -21.41 -10.83
N LEU A 217 -9.69 -20.66 -11.64
CA LEU A 217 -10.89 -21.19 -12.30
C LEU A 217 -10.58 -22.03 -13.54
N GLY A 218 -9.33 -22.03 -14.02
CA GLY A 218 -8.91 -22.77 -15.21
C GLY A 218 -9.50 -22.26 -16.51
N ILE A 219 -9.72 -20.95 -16.63
CA ILE A 219 -10.29 -20.31 -17.82
C ILE A 219 -9.28 -19.35 -18.46
N PRO A 220 -9.28 -19.16 -19.79
CA PRO A 220 -8.36 -18.24 -20.45
C PRO A 220 -8.46 -16.83 -19.91
N LYS A 221 -7.32 -16.15 -19.69
CA LYS A 221 -7.29 -14.78 -19.12
C LYS A 221 -8.02 -13.75 -19.99
N GLU A 222 -8.12 -13.99 -21.29
CA GLU A 222 -8.85 -13.16 -22.26
C GLU A 222 -10.36 -13.20 -22.02
N LYS A 223 -10.86 -14.24 -21.36
CA LYS A 223 -12.28 -14.41 -20.98
C LYS A 223 -12.60 -13.88 -19.58
N VAL A 224 -11.61 -13.33 -18.88
CA VAL A 224 -11.80 -12.72 -17.57
C VAL A 224 -11.58 -11.22 -17.65
N ARG A 225 -12.59 -10.43 -17.31
CA ARG A 225 -12.48 -8.98 -17.15
C ARG A 225 -12.74 -8.62 -15.71
N VAL A 226 -11.78 -7.87 -15.10
CA VAL A 226 -11.90 -7.33 -13.75
C VAL A 226 -12.00 -5.81 -13.82
N VAL A 227 -12.95 -5.22 -13.08
CA VAL A 227 -13.23 -3.79 -13.09
C VAL A 227 -13.25 -3.26 -11.65
N SER A 228 -12.45 -2.22 -11.37
CA SER A 228 -12.31 -1.57 -10.06
C SER A 228 -11.88 -0.10 -10.25
N PRO A 229 -12.76 0.79 -10.73
CA PRO A 229 -12.40 2.18 -11.03
C PRO A 229 -12.16 3.00 -9.76
N TYR A 230 -12.84 2.68 -8.67
CA TYR A 230 -12.72 3.34 -7.38
C TYR A 230 -12.57 2.31 -6.27
N ILE A 231 -11.70 2.62 -5.31
CA ILE A 231 -11.44 1.78 -4.14
C ILE A 231 -11.52 2.68 -2.89
N GLY A 232 -12.36 2.28 -1.94
CA GLY A 232 -12.60 2.98 -0.69
C GLY A 232 -11.60 2.63 0.41
N GLY A 233 -10.29 2.68 0.07
CA GLY A 233 -9.19 2.27 0.92
C GLY A 233 -8.83 0.78 0.75
N GLY A 234 -7.60 0.43 1.14
CA GLY A 234 -7.11 -0.95 1.07
C GLY A 234 -5.98 -1.19 2.05
N PHE A 235 -5.00 -0.27 2.11
CA PHE A 235 -3.85 -0.28 3.02
C PHE A 235 -3.00 -1.56 2.96
N GLY A 236 -3.17 -2.36 1.88
CA GLY A 236 -2.53 -3.65 1.68
C GLY A 236 -3.51 -4.83 1.67
N SER A 237 -4.64 -4.78 2.41
CA SER A 237 -5.59 -5.90 2.47
C SER A 237 -6.17 -6.27 1.11
N LYS A 238 -6.33 -5.31 0.21
CA LYS A 238 -6.83 -5.52 -1.16
C LYS A 238 -5.70 -5.73 -2.19
N GLY A 239 -4.44 -5.87 -1.73
CA GLY A 239 -3.26 -6.10 -2.58
C GLY A 239 -3.16 -7.54 -3.09
N PHE A 240 -3.72 -8.48 -2.35
CA PHE A 240 -3.90 -9.87 -2.73
C PHE A 240 -5.38 -10.18 -2.96
N MET A 241 -5.64 -11.20 -3.76
CA MET A 241 -6.99 -11.72 -3.92
C MET A 241 -7.38 -12.58 -2.72
N TRP A 242 -8.59 -12.39 -2.20
CA TRP A 242 -9.17 -13.17 -1.10
C TRP A 242 -10.33 -14.05 -1.59
N ALA A 243 -10.84 -14.89 -0.70
CA ALA A 243 -11.87 -15.88 -1.02
C ALA A 243 -13.13 -15.29 -1.67
N ASN A 244 -13.56 -14.07 -1.29
CA ASN A 244 -14.74 -13.41 -1.89
C ASN A 244 -14.64 -13.27 -3.41
N SER A 245 -13.43 -13.03 -3.95
CA SER A 245 -13.21 -12.90 -5.41
C SER A 245 -13.34 -14.23 -6.17
N LEU A 246 -13.37 -15.37 -5.47
CA LEU A 246 -13.68 -16.70 -6.03
C LEU A 246 -15.09 -17.16 -5.66
N LEU A 247 -15.56 -16.88 -4.44
CA LEU A 247 -16.88 -17.28 -3.97
C LEU A 247 -18.02 -16.68 -4.85
N ALA A 248 -17.88 -15.40 -5.24
CA ALA A 248 -18.89 -14.76 -6.10
C ALA A 248 -18.96 -15.39 -7.51
N PRO A 249 -17.87 -15.62 -8.26
CA PRO A 249 -17.89 -16.36 -9.53
C PRO A 249 -18.42 -17.79 -9.41
N MET A 250 -18.02 -18.52 -8.35
CA MET A 250 -18.50 -19.89 -8.11
C MET A 250 -20.01 -19.92 -7.85
N ALA A 251 -20.50 -19.01 -7.00
CA ALA A 251 -21.92 -18.87 -6.69
C ALA A 251 -22.72 -18.46 -7.94
N ALA A 252 -22.21 -17.51 -8.72
CA ALA A 252 -22.86 -17.07 -9.96
C ALA A 252 -22.95 -18.20 -11.00
N LYS A 253 -21.94 -19.06 -11.08
CA LYS A 253 -21.94 -20.23 -11.97
C LYS A 253 -22.96 -21.26 -11.51
N LEU A 254 -23.09 -21.50 -10.19
CA LEU A 254 -24.02 -22.46 -9.61
C LEU A 254 -25.47 -22.09 -9.90
N VAL A 255 -25.83 -20.82 -9.70
CA VAL A 255 -27.25 -20.39 -9.88
C VAL A 255 -27.55 -19.81 -11.25
N ASN A 256 -26.57 -19.78 -12.15
CA ASN A 256 -26.69 -19.20 -13.52
C ASN A 256 -27.30 -17.78 -13.51
N ARG A 257 -26.88 -16.96 -12.53
CA ARG A 257 -27.30 -15.56 -12.35
C ARG A 257 -26.07 -14.73 -11.83
N PRO A 258 -26.05 -13.42 -12.06
CA PRO A 258 -25.06 -12.57 -11.37
C PRO A 258 -25.17 -12.69 -9.85
N VAL A 259 -24.05 -12.81 -9.16
CA VAL A 259 -24.01 -12.88 -7.69
C VAL A 259 -23.04 -11.85 -7.14
N LYS A 260 -23.46 -11.17 -6.08
CA LYS A 260 -22.63 -10.27 -5.27
C LYS A 260 -22.36 -10.88 -3.90
N VAL A 261 -21.09 -10.94 -3.50
CA VAL A 261 -20.63 -11.32 -2.16
C VAL A 261 -19.89 -10.12 -1.55
N VAL A 262 -20.30 -9.71 -0.35
CA VAL A 262 -19.68 -8.65 0.42
C VAL A 262 -19.28 -9.22 1.77
N LEU A 263 -18.02 -9.02 2.19
CA LEU A 263 -17.58 -9.42 3.52
C LEU A 263 -18.15 -8.46 4.56
N GLU A 264 -18.83 -8.98 5.56
CA GLU A 264 -19.36 -8.19 6.67
C GLU A 264 -18.22 -7.60 7.48
N ARG A 265 -18.39 -6.36 7.94
CA ARG A 265 -17.39 -5.70 8.76
C ARG A 265 -17.21 -6.42 10.09
N THR A 266 -18.30 -6.83 10.69
CA THR A 266 -18.25 -7.68 11.89
C THR A 266 -17.70 -9.05 11.52
N LEU A 267 -16.62 -9.46 12.17
CA LEU A 267 -15.92 -10.73 12.06
C LEU A 267 -15.25 -11.02 10.70
N GLN A 268 -15.98 -10.99 9.55
CA GLN A 268 -15.42 -11.43 8.26
C GLN A 268 -14.23 -10.57 7.81
N MET A 269 -14.31 -9.25 7.99
CA MET A 269 -13.20 -8.32 7.71
C MET A 269 -11.98 -8.53 8.63
N PHE A 270 -12.20 -9.13 9.81
CA PHE A 270 -11.13 -9.41 10.79
C PHE A 270 -10.51 -10.81 10.62
N THR A 271 -11.21 -11.75 10.00
CA THR A 271 -10.74 -13.14 9.86
C THR A 271 -10.24 -13.48 8.45
N CYS A 272 -10.89 -12.93 7.40
CA CYS A 272 -10.71 -13.35 6.01
C CYS A 272 -10.27 -12.23 5.06
N ALA A 273 -9.77 -11.09 5.57
CA ALA A 273 -9.35 -9.93 4.78
C ALA A 273 -7.91 -9.49 5.09
N GLY A 274 -7.15 -10.34 5.74
CA GLY A 274 -5.76 -10.11 6.13
C GLY A 274 -5.61 -9.21 7.35
N ARG A 275 -4.40 -9.24 7.90
CA ARG A 275 -3.99 -8.52 9.10
C ARG A 275 -2.49 -8.33 9.12
N ARG A 276 -1.97 -7.40 9.92
CA ARG A 276 -0.55 -7.35 10.24
C ARG A 276 -0.20 -8.42 11.26
N SER A 277 0.92 -9.09 11.08
CA SER A 277 1.45 -10.07 12.02
C SER A 277 1.79 -9.44 13.37
N PHE A 278 1.55 -10.17 14.45
CA PHE A 278 2.21 -9.93 15.71
C PHE A 278 3.73 -10.10 15.54
N THR A 279 4.53 -9.20 16.14
CA THR A 279 5.99 -9.32 16.12
C THR A 279 6.59 -9.19 17.51
N ILE A 280 7.64 -9.97 17.77
CA ILE A 280 8.60 -9.78 18.86
C ILE A 280 9.94 -9.46 18.21
N GLN A 281 10.57 -8.34 18.61
CA GLN A 281 11.79 -7.84 18.04
C GLN A 281 12.81 -7.59 19.15
N LYS A 282 13.93 -8.28 19.11
CA LYS A 282 15.05 -8.09 20.02
C LYS A 282 16.11 -7.24 19.33
N ILE A 283 16.43 -6.08 19.90
CA ILE A 283 17.41 -5.13 19.38
C ILE A 283 18.57 -5.02 20.37
N SER A 284 19.79 -5.07 19.85
CA SER A 284 20.99 -4.78 20.64
C SER A 284 21.89 -3.79 19.92
N PHE A 285 22.48 -2.88 20.68
CA PHE A 285 23.52 -1.94 20.21
C PHE A 285 24.77 -2.05 21.06
N GLY A 286 25.95 -2.04 20.39
CA GLY A 286 27.23 -1.79 20.98
C GLY A 286 27.81 -0.47 20.45
N ALA A 287 28.05 0.52 21.32
CA ALA A 287 28.52 1.84 20.95
C ALA A 287 29.71 2.28 21.79
N ASP A 288 30.41 3.31 21.34
CA ASP A 288 31.36 4.07 22.17
C ASP A 288 30.63 5.12 23.03
N ASN A 289 31.36 5.77 23.93
CA ASN A 289 30.79 6.80 24.82
C ASN A 289 30.37 8.09 24.07
N ASN A 290 30.79 8.28 22.81
CA ASN A 290 30.38 9.40 21.96
C ASN A 290 29.16 9.06 21.10
N GLY A 291 28.61 7.84 21.23
CA GLY A 291 27.44 7.38 20.52
C GLY A 291 27.69 6.82 19.12
N LYS A 292 28.97 6.61 18.69
CA LYS A 292 29.21 5.88 17.44
C LYS A 292 28.96 4.40 17.66
N ILE A 293 27.95 3.87 16.94
CA ILE A 293 27.53 2.47 17.05
C ILE A 293 28.47 1.60 16.22
N ALA A 294 29.14 0.68 16.89
CA ALA A 294 30.05 -0.27 16.27
C ALA A 294 29.36 -1.54 15.82
N ALA A 295 28.30 -1.97 16.53
CA ALA A 295 27.56 -3.20 16.23
C ALA A 295 26.08 -3.08 16.54
N SER A 296 25.25 -3.80 15.77
CA SER A 296 23.80 -3.91 15.98
C SER A 296 23.31 -5.32 15.69
N ASN A 297 22.41 -5.84 16.54
CA ASN A 297 21.65 -7.05 16.25
C ASN A 297 20.16 -6.72 16.22
N HIS A 298 19.43 -7.35 15.30
CA HIS A 298 17.98 -7.25 15.20
C HIS A 298 17.37 -8.61 14.89
N THR A 299 16.86 -9.30 15.91
CA THR A 299 16.17 -10.59 15.74
C THR A 299 14.67 -10.34 15.76
N THR A 300 13.96 -10.73 14.70
CA THR A 300 12.51 -10.66 14.60
C THR A 300 11.90 -12.06 14.65
N THR A 301 10.87 -12.25 15.47
CA THR A 301 9.93 -13.37 15.37
C THR A 301 8.55 -12.82 15.03
N SER A 302 7.98 -13.23 13.90
CA SER A 302 6.63 -12.86 13.48
C SER A 302 5.71 -14.07 13.43
N GLU A 303 4.44 -13.88 13.82
CA GLU A 303 3.46 -14.93 13.63
C GLU A 303 3.08 -15.08 12.15
N THR A 304 2.71 -16.29 11.76
CA THR A 304 2.14 -16.62 10.46
C THR A 304 1.07 -17.70 10.60
N SER A 305 0.51 -18.19 9.49
CA SER A 305 -0.57 -19.18 9.47
C SER A 305 -0.05 -20.58 9.17
N PHE A 306 -0.80 -21.61 9.59
CA PHE A 306 -0.65 -22.97 9.08
C PHE A 306 -1.14 -23.11 7.63
N VAL A 307 -1.98 -22.19 7.18
CA VAL A 307 -2.55 -22.20 5.82
C VAL A 307 -1.51 -21.77 4.80
N ASP A 308 -0.93 -20.59 5.02
CA ASP A 308 0.10 -20.05 4.13
C ASP A 308 1.11 -19.22 4.91
N GLU A 309 2.28 -19.04 4.36
CA GLU A 309 3.37 -18.31 5.00
C GLU A 309 3.39 -16.85 4.55
N PHE A 310 3.35 -15.94 5.52
CA PHE A 310 3.67 -14.54 5.35
C PHE A 310 4.77 -14.16 6.34
N VAL A 311 5.75 -13.38 5.89
CA VAL A 311 6.88 -12.92 6.69
C VAL A 311 6.82 -11.41 6.87
N GLU A 312 6.61 -10.94 8.10
CA GLU A 312 6.73 -9.51 8.42
C GLU A 312 8.21 -9.16 8.61
N ARG A 313 8.83 -8.57 7.59
CA ARG A 313 10.28 -8.34 7.48
C ARG A 313 10.73 -7.10 8.27
N ALA A 314 10.61 -7.11 9.59
CA ALA A 314 10.87 -5.92 10.40
C ALA A 314 12.32 -5.37 10.32
N GLY A 315 13.29 -6.22 10.00
CA GLY A 315 14.70 -5.82 9.84
C GLY A 315 15.05 -5.03 8.55
N VAL A 316 14.10 -4.85 7.60
CA VAL A 316 14.45 -4.24 6.29
C VAL A 316 14.98 -2.81 6.39
N ALA A 317 14.44 -1.99 7.29
CA ALA A 317 14.92 -0.63 7.50
C ALA A 317 16.25 -0.60 8.29
N THR A 318 16.42 -1.52 9.22
CA THR A 318 17.59 -1.61 10.10
C THR A 318 18.91 -1.69 9.32
N LYS A 319 18.93 -2.50 8.26
CA LYS A 319 20.16 -2.79 7.51
C LYS A 319 20.74 -1.60 6.74
N MET A 320 19.94 -0.53 6.51
CA MET A 320 20.33 0.57 5.64
C MET A 320 20.21 1.98 6.26
N LEU A 321 19.48 2.11 7.39
CA LEU A 321 19.08 3.43 7.91
C LEU A 321 20.26 4.21 8.49
N TYR A 322 21.17 3.52 9.18
CA TYR A 322 22.34 4.07 9.84
C TYR A 322 23.64 3.39 9.38
N ASP A 323 24.77 4.14 9.46
CA ASP A 323 26.09 3.64 9.15
C ASP A 323 26.65 2.82 10.33
N ILE A 324 26.29 1.53 10.35
CA ILE A 324 26.72 0.56 11.36
C ILE A 324 27.50 -0.56 10.65
N PRO A 325 28.80 -0.69 10.93
CA PRO A 325 29.67 -1.57 10.16
C PRO A 325 29.46 -3.07 10.45
N ASN A 326 29.04 -3.43 11.66
CA ASN A 326 28.85 -4.80 12.08
C ASN A 326 27.39 -5.03 12.45
N MET A 327 26.73 -5.99 11.79
CA MET A 327 25.28 -6.17 11.92
C MET A 327 24.84 -7.61 11.69
N ASP A 328 23.99 -8.11 12.60
CA ASP A 328 23.25 -9.34 12.43
C ASP A 328 21.75 -9.08 12.47
N ILE A 329 21.08 -9.42 11.37
CA ILE A 329 19.61 -9.38 11.28
C ILE A 329 19.11 -10.79 11.06
N GLU A 330 18.24 -11.24 11.96
CA GLU A 330 17.62 -12.56 11.88
C GLU A 330 16.11 -12.48 11.79
N GLN A 331 15.52 -13.38 11.01
CA GLN A 331 14.09 -13.52 10.86
C GLN A 331 13.66 -14.93 11.25
N ASN A 332 12.65 -15.01 12.13
CA ASN A 332 11.98 -16.25 12.52
C ASN A 332 10.46 -16.10 12.34
N ILE A 333 9.78 -17.23 12.16
CA ILE A 333 8.32 -17.29 12.09
C ILE A 333 7.77 -18.32 13.07
N ALA A 334 6.52 -18.09 13.52
CA ALA A 334 5.76 -19.00 14.35
C ALA A 334 4.37 -19.23 13.73
N LYS A 335 4.02 -20.49 13.46
CA LYS A 335 2.73 -20.84 12.84
C LYS A 335 1.63 -21.00 13.88
N LEU A 336 0.52 -20.30 13.68
CA LEU A 336 -0.67 -20.33 14.53
C LEU A 336 -1.93 -20.69 13.73
N ASN A 337 -2.95 -21.20 14.43
CA ASN A 337 -4.26 -21.46 13.83
C ASN A 337 -5.08 -20.15 13.70
N ARG A 338 -4.62 -19.28 12.82
CA ARG A 338 -5.20 -17.98 12.46
C ARG A 338 -5.18 -17.80 10.95
N GLY A 339 -6.06 -16.95 10.40
CA GLY A 339 -6.03 -16.57 8.99
C GLY A 339 -4.66 -16.01 8.59
N THR A 340 -4.32 -16.12 7.33
CA THR A 340 -2.99 -15.70 6.83
C THR A 340 -2.82 -14.19 6.94
N PRO A 341 -1.71 -13.69 7.53
CA PRO A 341 -1.38 -12.25 7.48
C PRO A 341 -1.09 -11.78 6.06
N CYS A 342 -1.15 -10.47 5.85
CA CYS A 342 -0.77 -9.88 4.57
C CYS A 342 -0.10 -8.51 4.76
N PRO A 343 0.56 -7.96 3.72
CA PRO A 343 1.16 -6.64 3.81
C PRO A 343 0.16 -5.60 4.32
N THR A 344 0.53 -4.90 5.37
CA THR A 344 -0.19 -3.72 5.86
C THR A 344 0.71 -2.52 5.65
N ARG A 345 0.18 -1.34 5.35
CA ARG A 345 0.89 -0.10 5.01
C ARG A 345 2.30 -0.04 5.59
N ALA A 346 3.34 0.04 4.74
CA ALA A 346 4.76 -0.12 5.05
C ALA A 346 5.09 -1.46 5.74
N PRO A 347 4.88 -2.62 5.04
CA PRO A 347 5.15 -3.94 5.59
C PRO A 347 6.64 -4.12 5.89
N GLY A 348 6.96 -4.52 7.11
CA GLY A 348 8.32 -4.61 7.63
C GLY A 348 8.82 -3.28 8.19
N GLU A 349 8.75 -2.18 7.44
CA GLU A 349 9.25 -0.88 7.87
C GLU A 349 8.45 -0.30 9.05
N ALA A 350 7.14 -0.41 9.07
CA ALA A 350 6.34 0.17 10.15
C ALA A 350 6.63 -0.49 11.52
N PRO A 351 6.56 -1.82 11.68
CA PRO A 351 6.94 -2.45 12.94
C PRO A 351 8.45 -2.38 13.21
N GLY A 352 9.30 -2.46 12.16
CA GLY A 352 10.74 -2.42 12.33
C GLY A 352 11.25 -1.06 12.79
N THR A 353 10.77 0.03 12.19
CA THR A 353 11.16 1.38 12.63
C THR A 353 10.61 1.69 14.03
N TYR A 354 9.46 1.11 14.45
CA TYR A 354 9.03 1.24 15.83
C TYR A 354 10.11 0.73 16.79
N ALA A 355 10.48 -0.53 16.69
CA ALA A 355 11.45 -1.14 17.61
C ALA A 355 12.82 -0.47 17.52
N TYR A 356 13.32 -0.27 16.30
CA TYR A 356 14.68 0.23 16.08
C TYR A 356 14.86 1.70 16.50
N GLU A 357 13.87 2.55 16.24
CA GLU A 357 13.92 3.97 16.59
C GLU A 357 13.64 4.24 18.08
N VAL A 358 12.87 3.35 18.77
CA VAL A 358 12.78 3.38 20.24
C VAL A 358 14.11 2.96 20.84
N ALA A 359 14.72 1.89 20.35
CA ALA A 359 16.04 1.44 20.78
C ALA A 359 17.12 2.51 20.61
N MET A 360 17.12 3.25 19.49
CA MET A 360 18.00 4.39 19.26
C MET A 360 17.82 5.51 20.29
N ASP A 361 16.58 5.78 20.70
CA ASP A 361 16.27 6.78 21.74
C ASP A 361 16.71 6.31 23.13
N GLU A 362 16.58 5.02 23.42
CA GLU A 362 17.05 4.42 24.66
C GLU A 362 18.59 4.52 24.78
N LEU A 363 19.30 4.18 23.70
CA LEU A 363 20.76 4.36 23.67
C LEU A 363 21.16 5.82 23.84
N ALA A 364 20.47 6.76 23.17
CA ALA A 364 20.70 8.20 23.32
C ALA A 364 20.54 8.66 24.78
N THR A 365 19.48 8.17 25.45
CA THR A 365 19.20 8.44 26.85
C THR A 365 20.29 7.87 27.77
N GLN A 366 20.69 6.62 27.55
CA GLN A 366 21.74 5.95 28.34
C GLN A 366 23.07 6.71 28.26
N LEU A 367 23.41 7.23 27.07
CA LEU A 367 24.64 7.99 26.82
C LEU A 367 24.52 9.48 27.15
N ASN A 368 23.32 9.95 27.51
CA ASN A 368 23.02 11.37 27.71
C ASN A 368 23.35 12.23 26.47
N ILE A 369 23.04 11.70 25.29
CA ILE A 369 23.21 12.36 23.99
C ILE A 369 21.81 12.78 23.48
N ASP A 370 21.73 13.94 22.80
CA ASP A 370 20.47 14.33 22.13
C ASP A 370 20.09 13.30 21.08
N PRO A 371 18.82 12.83 21.02
CA PRO A 371 18.36 11.82 20.05
C PRO A 371 18.64 12.18 18.59
N VAL A 372 18.56 13.46 18.20
CA VAL A 372 18.91 13.91 16.84
C VAL A 372 20.42 13.77 16.61
N GLN A 373 21.21 14.19 17.61
CA GLN A 373 22.67 14.13 17.50
C GLN A 373 23.17 12.67 17.39
N LEU A 374 22.59 11.73 18.14
CA LEU A 374 22.96 10.31 18.02
C LEU A 374 22.75 9.79 16.59
N ARG A 375 21.62 10.18 15.95
CA ARG A 375 21.31 9.80 14.56
C ARG A 375 22.25 10.46 13.56
N LEU A 376 22.64 11.71 13.78
CA LEU A 376 23.63 12.40 12.95
C LEU A 376 25.04 11.78 13.08
N THR A 377 25.44 11.36 14.29
CA THR A 377 26.72 10.65 14.53
C THR A 377 26.79 9.33 13.74
N ASN A 378 25.64 8.67 13.53
CA ASN A 378 25.56 7.40 12.81
C ASN A 378 24.90 7.54 11.42
N TYR A 379 24.94 8.74 10.84
CA TYR A 379 24.31 9.00 9.55
C TYR A 379 24.99 8.22 8.41
N ALA A 380 24.20 7.50 7.62
CA ALA A 380 24.70 6.79 6.45
C ALA A 380 24.65 7.70 5.21
N GLU A 381 25.79 8.04 4.64
CA GLU A 381 25.86 8.81 3.38
C GLU A 381 25.59 7.92 2.16
N THR A 382 26.02 6.67 2.20
CA THR A 382 25.73 5.62 1.23
C THR A 382 24.92 4.51 1.89
N ASN A 383 24.27 3.67 1.11
CA ASN A 383 23.56 2.52 1.66
C ASN A 383 24.54 1.47 2.21
N PRO A 384 24.58 1.21 3.53
CA PRO A 384 25.54 0.28 4.10
C PRO A 384 25.30 -1.19 3.72
N ASP A 385 24.12 -1.55 3.18
CA ASP A 385 23.76 -2.91 2.82
C ASP A 385 24.28 -3.31 1.43
N ASP A 386 24.16 -2.43 0.44
CA ASP A 386 24.56 -2.69 -0.95
C ASP A 386 25.72 -1.79 -1.44
N HIS A 387 26.25 -0.90 -0.58
CA HIS A 387 27.34 0.05 -0.81
C HIS A 387 27.09 1.05 -1.95
N LYS A 388 25.83 1.24 -2.37
CA LYS A 388 25.44 2.17 -3.42
C LYS A 388 25.18 3.56 -2.86
N GLU A 389 25.34 4.56 -3.73
CA GLU A 389 24.87 5.92 -3.42
C GLU A 389 23.33 5.90 -3.31
N PHE A 390 22.76 6.68 -2.40
CA PHE A 390 21.33 6.95 -2.46
C PHE A 390 21.03 7.86 -3.64
N SER A 391 19.97 7.56 -4.41
CA SER A 391 19.55 8.38 -5.55
C SER A 391 19.17 9.80 -5.14
N GLY A 392 18.75 9.99 -3.90
CA GLY A 392 18.50 11.26 -3.22
C GLY A 392 18.28 11.01 -1.73
N LYS A 393 18.98 11.75 -0.87
CA LYS A 393 18.86 11.67 0.59
C LYS A 393 19.09 13.04 1.24
N ASN A 394 17.98 13.75 1.50
CA ASN A 394 18.00 15.05 2.18
C ASN A 394 17.50 14.93 3.64
N LEU A 395 17.85 13.83 4.31
CA LEU A 395 17.34 13.50 5.64
C LEU A 395 17.84 14.48 6.73
N LYS A 396 19.06 15.02 6.61
CA LYS A 396 19.58 16.06 7.53
C LYS A 396 18.65 17.30 7.50
N GLU A 397 18.28 17.76 6.30
CA GLU A 397 17.32 18.86 6.13
C GLU A 397 15.94 18.53 6.71
N CYS A 398 15.52 17.24 6.64
CA CYS A 398 14.27 16.81 7.27
C CYS A 398 14.34 16.90 8.80
N TYR A 399 15.47 16.50 9.42
CA TYR A 399 15.66 16.68 10.85
C TYR A 399 15.58 18.15 11.26
N ASP A 400 16.31 19.03 10.57
CA ASP A 400 16.35 20.45 10.89
C ASP A 400 14.97 21.10 10.79
N LYS A 401 14.25 20.88 9.67
CA LYS A 401 12.94 21.48 9.43
C LYS A 401 11.88 20.99 10.41
N ALA A 402 11.84 19.69 10.69
CA ALA A 402 10.85 19.11 11.61
C ALA A 402 11.16 19.49 13.07
N ALA A 403 12.43 19.50 13.47
CA ALA A 403 12.88 19.95 14.79
C ALA A 403 12.52 21.44 15.03
N GLN A 404 12.73 22.29 14.05
CA GLN A 404 12.34 23.70 14.13
C GLN A 404 10.82 23.84 14.27
N SER A 405 10.03 23.13 13.45
CA SER A 405 8.57 23.22 13.43
C SER A 405 7.93 22.75 14.73
N ILE A 406 8.46 21.69 15.37
CA ILE A 406 7.94 21.18 16.66
C ILE A 406 8.42 22.02 17.86
N GLY A 407 9.46 22.84 17.68
CA GLY A 407 10.13 23.54 18.78
C GLY A 407 10.99 22.60 19.64
N TRP A 408 11.81 21.76 19.00
CA TRP A 408 12.66 20.74 19.68
C TRP A 408 13.56 21.30 20.76
N SER A 409 14.00 22.56 20.61
CA SER A 409 14.80 23.27 21.61
C SER A 409 14.10 23.49 22.96
N ASN A 410 12.76 23.38 23.00
CA ASN A 410 11.99 23.47 24.23
C ASN A 410 11.90 22.12 24.99
N ARG A 411 12.44 21.04 24.40
CA ARG A 411 12.46 19.72 25.03
C ARG A 411 13.37 19.73 26.25
N ASN A 412 12.81 19.36 27.40
CA ASN A 412 13.65 19.03 28.56
C ASN A 412 14.24 17.62 28.35
N SER A 413 15.58 17.50 28.47
CA SER A 413 16.26 16.21 28.33
C SER A 413 15.95 15.22 29.46
N LYS A 414 15.54 15.73 30.62
CA LYS A 414 15.16 14.89 31.77
C LYS A 414 13.71 14.49 31.69
N PRO A 415 13.41 13.19 31.61
CA PRO A 415 12.04 12.70 31.54
C PRO A 415 11.24 13.04 32.79
N GLY A 416 9.95 13.34 32.61
CA GLY A 416 8.99 13.61 33.70
C GLY A 416 9.04 15.02 34.29
N GLU A 417 9.97 15.86 33.88
CA GLU A 417 10.14 17.21 34.46
C GLU A 417 9.33 18.31 33.75
N ASN A 418 8.92 18.09 32.49
CA ASN A 418 8.20 19.11 31.72
C ASN A 418 6.69 19.02 31.94
N LYS A 419 6.05 20.14 32.33
CA LYS A 419 4.61 20.20 32.68
C LYS A 419 3.93 21.39 32.02
N GLU A 420 2.71 21.18 31.56
CA GLU A 420 1.76 22.21 31.15
C GLU A 420 0.44 22.02 31.93
N GLY A 421 0.23 22.85 32.96
CA GLY A 421 -0.86 22.65 33.90
C GLY A 421 -0.74 21.32 34.63
N ASN A 422 -1.77 20.49 34.54
CA ASN A 422 -1.81 19.17 35.18
C ASN A 422 -1.22 18.05 34.32
N TYR A 423 -0.80 18.34 33.09
CA TYR A 423 -0.29 17.35 32.15
C TYR A 423 1.24 17.30 32.16
N LEU A 424 1.78 16.10 32.02
CA LEU A 424 3.18 15.89 31.65
C LEU A 424 3.31 16.09 30.14
N VAL A 425 4.37 16.79 29.73
CA VAL A 425 4.61 17.09 28.29
C VAL A 425 5.90 16.41 27.87
N GLY A 426 5.86 15.78 26.71
CA GLY A 426 7.04 15.14 26.14
C GLY A 426 7.18 15.38 24.64
N TYR A 427 8.45 15.38 24.20
CA TYR A 427 8.85 15.46 22.82
C TYR A 427 9.63 14.21 22.44
N GLY A 428 9.26 13.61 21.30
CA GLY A 428 9.94 12.45 20.74
C GLY A 428 10.18 12.61 19.25
N MET A 429 11.15 11.90 18.72
CA MET A 429 11.43 11.90 17.30
C MET A 429 11.76 10.51 16.80
N ALA A 430 11.62 10.28 15.50
CA ALA A 430 12.07 9.09 14.81
C ALA A 430 12.36 9.38 13.34
N THR A 431 13.27 8.60 12.77
CA THR A 431 13.53 8.57 11.33
C THR A 431 12.49 7.76 10.61
N ALA A 432 12.12 8.20 9.41
CA ALA A 432 11.24 7.50 8.49
C ALA A 432 11.98 7.12 7.21
N THR A 433 11.71 5.94 6.69
CA THR A 433 12.19 5.51 5.37
C THR A 433 11.20 4.53 4.74
N TYR A 434 11.19 4.51 3.40
CA TYR A 434 10.48 3.50 2.63
C TYR A 434 11.14 3.32 1.25
N PRO A 435 11.21 2.10 0.68
CA PRO A 435 11.77 1.91 -0.66
C PRO A 435 11.04 2.74 -1.73
N ALA A 436 11.79 3.36 -2.63
CA ALA A 436 11.24 4.04 -3.79
C ALA A 436 11.19 3.05 -4.97
N ASN A 437 10.06 2.35 -5.08
CA ASN A 437 9.87 1.30 -6.07
C ASN A 437 9.42 1.87 -7.42
N ARG A 438 9.83 1.19 -8.50
CA ARG A 438 9.35 1.39 -9.85
C ARG A 438 9.25 0.05 -10.57
N SER A 439 8.24 -0.09 -11.44
CA SER A 439 7.99 -1.28 -12.24
C SER A 439 7.50 -0.91 -13.64
N LYS A 440 7.02 -1.89 -14.40
CA LYS A 440 6.49 -1.68 -15.75
C LYS A 440 5.12 -1.01 -15.76
N ALA A 441 4.93 -0.05 -16.66
CA ALA A 441 3.62 0.50 -17.00
C ALA A 441 3.47 0.78 -18.50
N SER A 442 2.27 0.58 -19.00
CA SER A 442 1.86 0.98 -20.35
C SER A 442 0.66 1.93 -20.26
N VAL A 443 0.70 2.98 -21.04
CA VAL A 443 -0.36 4.00 -21.13
C VAL A 443 -0.73 4.21 -22.59
N LYS A 444 -2.02 4.14 -22.89
CA LYS A 444 -2.57 4.53 -24.18
C LYS A 444 -3.26 5.89 -24.02
N LEU A 445 -2.94 6.82 -24.92
CA LEU A 445 -3.43 8.19 -24.90
C LEU A 445 -4.05 8.54 -26.24
N ARG A 446 -5.18 9.24 -26.21
CA ARG A 446 -5.90 9.76 -27.40
C ARG A 446 -6.15 11.26 -27.26
N ILE A 447 -5.82 12.00 -28.29
CA ILE A 447 -6.21 13.41 -28.45
C ILE A 447 -7.29 13.47 -29.51
N TYR A 448 -8.45 13.96 -29.17
CA TYR A 448 -9.62 14.02 -30.05
C TYR A 448 -9.70 15.37 -30.79
N LYS A 449 -10.37 15.35 -31.94
CA LYS A 449 -10.55 16.56 -32.78
C LYS A 449 -11.27 17.73 -32.06
N GLU A 450 -11.97 17.44 -30.97
CA GLU A 450 -12.61 18.44 -30.10
C GLU A 450 -11.61 19.16 -29.18
N GLY A 451 -10.33 18.77 -29.19
CA GLY A 451 -9.25 19.37 -28.41
C GLY A 451 -9.15 18.85 -26.96
N ASN A 452 -9.86 17.78 -26.65
CA ASN A 452 -9.71 17.07 -25.37
C ASN A 452 -8.82 15.82 -25.52
N ALA A 453 -8.30 15.33 -24.41
CA ALA A 453 -7.43 14.15 -24.40
C ALA A 453 -7.84 13.16 -23.30
N VAL A 454 -7.69 11.86 -23.60
CA VAL A 454 -8.00 10.75 -22.66
C VAL A 454 -6.81 9.81 -22.59
N ALA A 455 -6.36 9.48 -21.37
CA ALA A 455 -5.39 8.42 -21.14
C ALA A 455 -6.02 7.27 -20.36
N VAL A 456 -5.64 6.03 -20.71
CA VAL A 456 -6.10 4.81 -20.05
C VAL A 456 -4.93 3.97 -19.57
N CYS A 457 -5.02 3.40 -18.35
CA CYS A 457 -4.03 2.51 -17.75
C CYS A 457 -4.71 1.59 -16.74
N CYS A 458 -4.33 0.32 -16.71
CA CYS A 458 -4.83 -0.64 -15.72
C CYS A 458 -4.01 -0.54 -14.41
N THR A 459 -4.12 0.61 -13.73
CA THR A 459 -3.70 0.82 -12.35
C THR A 459 -4.89 1.31 -11.54
N GLN A 460 -4.76 1.56 -10.23
CA GLN A 460 -5.86 1.88 -9.35
C GLN A 460 -5.61 3.16 -8.56
N ASP A 461 -6.68 3.85 -8.16
CA ASP A 461 -6.67 4.90 -7.14
C ASP A 461 -7.31 4.35 -5.85
N ILE A 462 -6.52 4.14 -4.82
CA ILE A 462 -6.95 3.65 -3.50
C ILE A 462 -7.21 4.80 -2.50
N GLY A 463 -7.37 6.02 -3.01
CA GLY A 463 -7.47 7.25 -2.22
C GLY A 463 -6.23 8.15 -2.34
N THR A 464 -5.24 7.75 -3.12
CA THR A 464 -3.95 8.45 -3.27
C THR A 464 -3.98 9.68 -4.17
N GLY A 465 -5.03 9.84 -5.00
CA GLY A 465 -5.14 10.96 -5.95
C GLY A 465 -4.54 10.68 -7.32
N THR A 466 -4.41 9.40 -7.69
CA THR A 466 -3.81 8.94 -8.96
C THR A 466 -4.46 9.59 -10.18
N TYR A 467 -5.80 9.67 -10.22
CA TYR A 467 -6.54 10.36 -11.30
C TYR A 467 -6.09 11.81 -11.50
N THR A 468 -5.90 12.53 -10.41
CA THR A 468 -5.56 13.96 -10.43
C THR A 468 -4.11 14.17 -10.85
N ILE A 469 -3.18 13.40 -10.26
CA ILE A 469 -1.74 13.56 -10.53
C ILE A 469 -1.41 13.15 -11.97
N MET A 470 -1.96 12.04 -12.47
CA MET A 470 -1.79 11.63 -13.87
C MET A 470 -2.37 12.70 -14.83
N ALA A 471 -3.51 13.31 -14.47
CA ALA A 471 -4.08 14.39 -15.25
C ALA A 471 -3.18 15.65 -15.26
N GLN A 472 -2.54 16.01 -14.13
CA GLN A 472 -1.56 17.10 -14.09
C GLN A 472 -0.37 16.84 -15.01
N ILE A 473 0.23 15.63 -14.93
CA ILE A 473 1.36 15.23 -15.80
C ILE A 473 0.96 15.28 -17.27
N MET A 474 -0.23 14.78 -17.61
CA MET A 474 -0.73 14.76 -19.00
C MET A 474 -1.02 16.18 -19.52
N ALA A 475 -1.66 17.01 -18.70
CA ALA A 475 -1.98 18.39 -19.03
C ALA A 475 -0.72 19.23 -19.27
N ASP A 476 0.29 19.07 -18.40
CA ASP A 476 1.59 19.73 -18.52
C ASP A 476 2.33 19.31 -19.81
N ALA A 477 2.44 18.00 -20.06
CA ALA A 477 3.13 17.47 -21.23
C ALA A 477 2.47 17.88 -22.57
N LEU A 478 1.14 17.97 -22.60
CA LEU A 478 0.37 18.37 -23.77
C LEU A 478 0.23 19.90 -23.90
N GLY A 479 0.45 20.68 -22.84
CA GLY A 479 0.07 22.10 -22.79
C GLY A 479 -1.44 22.29 -22.89
N LEU A 480 -2.24 21.36 -22.31
CA LEU A 480 -3.70 21.44 -22.26
C LEU A 480 -4.18 21.95 -20.90
N PRO A 481 -5.31 22.69 -20.84
CA PRO A 481 -5.99 22.93 -19.59
C PRO A 481 -6.38 21.60 -18.89
N ILE A 482 -6.34 21.57 -17.55
CA ILE A 482 -6.61 20.34 -16.77
C ILE A 482 -8.04 19.80 -16.94
N ASP A 483 -9.01 20.66 -17.28
CA ASP A 483 -10.39 20.28 -17.57
C ASP A 483 -10.55 19.57 -18.92
N LYS A 484 -9.60 19.78 -19.86
CA LYS A 484 -9.56 19.11 -21.18
C LYS A 484 -8.93 17.73 -21.15
N VAL A 485 -8.39 17.29 -20.01
CA VAL A 485 -7.77 15.97 -19.89
C VAL A 485 -8.57 15.04 -18.97
N GLN A 486 -8.70 13.78 -19.37
CA GLN A 486 -9.37 12.72 -18.59
C GLN A 486 -8.46 11.51 -18.44
N ILE A 487 -8.46 10.93 -17.25
CA ILE A 487 -7.79 9.67 -16.93
C ILE A 487 -8.85 8.60 -16.67
N LYS A 488 -8.65 7.39 -17.19
CA LYS A 488 -9.48 6.22 -16.90
C LYS A 488 -8.59 5.09 -16.37
N LEU A 489 -8.97 4.52 -15.24
CA LEU A 489 -8.22 3.51 -14.50
C LEU A 489 -9.10 2.30 -14.15
N GLY A 490 -8.48 1.24 -13.67
CA GLY A 490 -9.16 0.16 -12.97
C GLY A 490 -9.95 -0.81 -13.86
N ASP A 491 -9.56 -1.02 -15.11
CA ASP A 491 -10.17 -2.00 -16.01
C ASP A 491 -9.07 -2.87 -16.63
N SER A 492 -9.20 -4.19 -16.53
CA SER A 492 -8.21 -5.13 -17.08
C SER A 492 -8.13 -5.16 -18.61
N LEU A 493 -9.02 -4.48 -19.32
CA LEU A 493 -8.93 -4.24 -20.77
C LEU A 493 -7.99 -3.09 -21.12
N TYR A 494 -7.60 -2.25 -20.16
CA TYR A 494 -6.63 -1.18 -20.38
C TYR A 494 -5.21 -1.74 -20.42
N PRO A 495 -4.24 -1.01 -21.02
CA PRO A 495 -2.84 -1.40 -20.95
C PRO A 495 -2.36 -1.64 -19.52
N GLN A 496 -1.45 -2.60 -19.35
CA GLN A 496 -0.96 -3.02 -18.04
C GLN A 496 -0.32 -1.85 -17.27
N GLY A 497 -0.73 -1.70 -16.01
CA GLY A 497 -0.12 -0.84 -15.01
C GLY A 497 0.21 -1.61 -13.73
N PRO A 498 0.95 -1.01 -12.80
CA PRO A 498 1.26 -1.63 -11.52
C PRO A 498 0.02 -1.76 -10.65
N GLY A 499 0.02 -2.74 -9.74
CA GLY A 499 -0.86 -2.72 -8.58
C GLY A 499 -0.53 -1.54 -7.66
N SER A 500 -1.54 -1.02 -6.94
CA SER A 500 -1.37 0.08 -5.99
C SER A 500 -0.88 -0.46 -4.64
N GLY A 501 0.42 -0.64 -4.50
CA GLY A 501 1.14 -1.09 -3.31
C GLY A 501 2.64 -0.83 -3.48
N GLY A 502 3.41 -0.76 -2.38
CA GLY A 502 4.83 -0.45 -2.42
C GLY A 502 5.13 0.99 -2.87
N SER A 503 4.18 1.89 -2.76
CA SER A 503 4.29 3.34 -3.09
C SER A 503 4.78 3.64 -4.50
N GLN A 504 4.64 2.70 -5.46
CA GLN A 504 5.27 2.75 -6.78
C GLN A 504 4.43 3.44 -7.86
N THR A 505 3.12 3.65 -7.66
CA THR A 505 2.20 3.99 -8.76
C THR A 505 2.66 5.22 -9.55
N MET A 506 3.01 6.34 -8.92
CA MET A 506 3.41 7.56 -9.64
C MET A 506 4.80 7.48 -10.25
N ALA A 507 5.77 6.90 -9.56
CA ALA A 507 7.12 6.68 -10.11
C ALA A 507 7.09 5.75 -11.34
N THR A 508 6.08 4.87 -11.42
CA THR A 508 5.90 3.92 -12.53
C THR A 508 5.04 4.48 -13.66
N THR A 509 3.83 4.98 -13.35
CA THR A 509 2.87 5.42 -14.38
C THR A 509 3.10 6.85 -14.86
N GLY A 510 3.66 7.72 -14.02
CA GLY A 510 3.92 9.11 -14.37
C GLY A 510 4.80 9.28 -15.60
N PRO A 511 5.97 8.63 -15.65
CA PRO A 511 6.82 8.62 -16.86
C PRO A 511 6.11 8.08 -18.10
N ALA A 512 5.30 7.02 -17.98
CA ALA A 512 4.57 6.45 -19.12
C ALA A 512 3.48 7.42 -19.64
N VAL A 513 2.76 8.11 -18.75
CA VAL A 513 1.80 9.15 -19.14
C VAL A 513 2.50 10.29 -19.86
N ARG A 514 3.62 10.77 -19.29
CA ARG A 514 4.41 11.86 -19.88
C ARG A 514 4.92 11.48 -21.28
N ALA A 515 5.49 10.30 -21.43
CA ALA A 515 6.01 9.80 -22.71
C ALA A 515 4.91 9.62 -23.76
N ALA A 516 3.74 9.07 -23.40
CA ALA A 516 2.61 8.94 -24.31
C ALA A 516 2.08 10.31 -24.75
N ALA A 517 2.02 11.27 -23.82
CA ALA A 517 1.57 12.64 -24.12
C ALA A 517 2.52 13.37 -25.06
N LEU A 518 3.83 13.32 -24.79
CA LEU A 518 4.85 13.93 -25.66
C LEU A 518 4.83 13.30 -27.06
N PHE A 519 4.65 11.98 -27.14
CA PHE A 519 4.60 11.29 -28.44
C PHE A 519 3.34 11.67 -29.22
N ALA A 520 2.17 11.75 -28.58
CA ALA A 520 0.96 12.23 -29.23
C ALA A 520 1.10 13.69 -29.73
N LYS A 521 1.72 14.55 -28.91
CA LYS A 521 2.01 15.94 -29.27
C LYS A 521 2.95 16.04 -30.47
N SER A 522 4.06 15.27 -30.48
CA SER A 522 4.99 15.22 -31.62
C SER A 522 4.28 14.82 -32.92
N LYS A 523 3.39 13.83 -32.90
CA LYS A 523 2.58 13.45 -34.07
C LYS A 523 1.74 14.63 -34.59
N ILE A 524 1.11 15.40 -33.73
CA ILE A 524 0.31 16.57 -34.12
C ILE A 524 1.23 17.69 -34.69
N ILE A 525 2.38 17.92 -34.05
CA ILE A 525 3.38 18.90 -34.54
C ILE A 525 3.83 18.51 -35.95
N LYS A 526 4.16 17.24 -36.22
CA LYS A 526 4.57 16.75 -37.53
C LYS A 526 3.49 16.96 -38.61
N LEU A 527 2.22 16.78 -38.25
CA LEU A 527 1.11 17.10 -39.16
C LEU A 527 1.04 18.61 -39.44
N ALA A 528 1.23 19.47 -38.47
CA ALA A 528 1.17 20.92 -38.64
C ALA A 528 2.32 21.43 -39.48
N ILE A 529 3.56 21.05 -39.20
CA ILE A 529 4.74 21.54 -39.94
C ILE A 529 4.81 21.00 -41.38
N ALA A 530 4.17 19.88 -41.71
CA ALA A 530 4.08 19.35 -43.07
C ALA A 530 2.95 19.94 -43.89
N ASP A 531 1.95 20.58 -43.30
CA ASP A 531 0.78 21.10 -43.98
C ASP A 531 0.98 22.55 -44.43
N LYS A 532 1.00 22.79 -45.73
CA LYS A 532 1.18 24.11 -46.34
C LYS A 532 0.13 25.16 -45.92
N LYS A 533 -1.02 24.71 -45.38
CA LYS A 533 -2.09 25.59 -44.89
C LYS A 533 -1.96 25.93 -43.40
N SER A 534 -0.98 25.34 -42.73
CA SER A 534 -0.73 25.58 -41.32
C SER A 534 0.06 26.88 -41.12
N SER A 535 -0.26 27.61 -40.06
CA SER A 535 0.58 28.74 -39.60
C SER A 535 1.95 28.27 -39.10
N LEU A 536 2.10 26.99 -38.84
CA LEU A 536 3.33 26.33 -38.37
C LEU A 536 4.09 25.63 -39.50
N TYR A 537 3.66 25.79 -40.76
CA TYR A 537 4.28 25.14 -41.90
C TYR A 537 5.79 25.39 -41.96
N ASN A 538 6.55 24.32 -42.19
CA ASN A 538 8.02 24.32 -42.35
C ASN A 538 8.78 24.85 -41.09
N ALA A 539 8.15 24.96 -39.94
CA ALA A 539 8.84 25.25 -38.67
C ALA A 539 9.64 24.01 -38.22
N SER A 540 10.72 24.22 -37.43
CA SER A 540 11.42 23.12 -36.74
C SER A 540 10.56 22.57 -35.63
N GLU A 541 10.49 21.24 -35.48
CA GLU A 541 9.76 20.57 -34.37
C GLU A 541 10.17 21.13 -33.00
N ASP A 542 11.48 21.35 -32.80
CA ASP A 542 12.03 21.88 -31.52
C ASP A 542 11.65 23.33 -31.23
N SER A 543 11.25 24.10 -32.27
CA SER A 543 10.80 25.50 -32.12
C SER A 543 9.33 25.62 -31.70
N ILE A 544 8.58 24.51 -31.71
CA ILE A 544 7.15 24.52 -31.41
C ILE A 544 6.92 24.28 -29.93
N MET A 545 6.31 25.28 -29.31
CA MET A 545 5.83 25.22 -27.91
C MET A 545 4.34 24.92 -27.88
N SER A 546 3.87 24.48 -26.72
CA SER A 546 2.44 24.25 -26.48
C SER A 546 2.00 24.94 -25.20
N ASP A 547 0.90 25.67 -25.25
CA ASP A 547 0.24 26.26 -24.10
C ASP A 547 -1.25 26.46 -24.37
N ASN A 548 -2.06 26.22 -23.34
CA ASN A 548 -3.51 26.40 -23.34
C ASN A 548 -4.23 25.80 -24.57
N GLY A 549 -3.76 24.60 -25.01
CA GLY A 549 -4.31 23.85 -26.14
C GLY A 549 -3.93 24.37 -27.52
N LYS A 550 -2.94 25.25 -27.61
CA LYS A 550 -2.37 25.78 -28.85
C LYS A 550 -0.91 25.37 -28.98
N LEU A 551 -0.52 25.05 -30.21
CA LEU A 551 0.87 25.00 -30.64
C LEU A 551 1.26 26.33 -31.23
N PHE A 552 2.46 26.82 -30.98
CA PHE A 552 2.96 28.08 -31.49
C PHE A 552 4.49 28.04 -31.67
N ILE A 553 5.01 28.88 -32.57
CA ILE A 553 6.46 29.03 -32.77
C ILE A 553 7.00 29.90 -31.62
N GLN A 554 8.01 29.42 -30.89
CA GLN A 554 8.58 30.10 -29.72
C GLN A 554 9.06 31.54 -30.03
N SER A 555 9.70 31.72 -31.21
CA SER A 555 10.17 33.04 -31.64
C SER A 555 9.09 33.96 -32.21
N ASP A 556 7.92 33.43 -32.56
CA ASP A 556 6.79 34.17 -33.13
C ASP A 556 5.45 33.56 -32.69
N PRO A 557 4.98 33.82 -31.43
CA PRO A 557 3.76 33.22 -30.90
C PRO A 557 2.45 33.59 -31.63
N SER A 558 2.50 34.58 -32.57
CA SER A 558 1.34 34.90 -33.40
C SER A 558 1.05 33.78 -34.40
N LYS A 559 2.08 33.02 -34.80
CA LYS A 559 1.95 31.79 -35.60
C LYS A 559 1.56 30.65 -34.68
N SER A 560 0.26 30.44 -34.55
CA SER A 560 -0.28 29.43 -33.66
C SER A 560 -1.48 28.72 -34.23
N GLU A 561 -1.71 27.46 -33.79
CA GLU A 561 -2.89 26.64 -34.14
C GLU A 561 -3.28 25.74 -32.95
N THR A 562 -4.58 25.51 -32.81
CA THR A 562 -5.07 24.54 -31.83
C THR A 562 -4.95 23.11 -32.34
N TYR A 563 -4.89 22.14 -31.43
CA TYR A 563 -4.97 20.71 -31.77
C TYR A 563 -6.22 20.42 -32.62
N ALA A 564 -7.36 21.01 -32.28
CA ALA A 564 -8.63 20.86 -32.99
C ALA A 564 -8.53 21.34 -34.44
N GLN A 565 -7.92 22.50 -34.72
CA GLN A 565 -7.72 23.02 -36.08
C GLN A 565 -6.86 22.09 -36.93
N ILE A 566 -5.74 21.61 -36.36
CA ILE A 566 -4.81 20.71 -37.10
C ILE A 566 -5.50 19.39 -37.40
N LEU A 567 -6.17 18.76 -36.45
CA LEU A 567 -6.85 17.47 -36.66
C LEU A 567 -8.02 17.58 -37.65
N THR A 568 -8.83 18.66 -37.53
CA THR A 568 -9.97 18.89 -38.43
C THR A 568 -9.50 19.07 -39.86
N ARG A 569 -8.45 19.88 -40.12
CA ARG A 569 -7.90 20.15 -41.44
C ARG A 569 -7.33 18.87 -42.08
N ASN A 570 -6.71 18.01 -41.25
CA ASN A 570 -6.16 16.71 -41.71
C ASN A 570 -7.23 15.59 -41.74
N LYS A 571 -8.50 15.89 -41.48
CA LYS A 571 -9.63 14.94 -41.47
C LYS A 571 -9.41 13.75 -40.53
N LEU A 572 -8.71 13.96 -39.41
CA LEU A 572 -8.43 12.95 -38.42
C LEU A 572 -9.39 13.10 -37.24
N PRO A 573 -10.12 12.05 -36.83
CA PRO A 573 -11.00 12.10 -35.67
C PRO A 573 -10.22 12.15 -34.34
N LEU A 574 -9.03 11.57 -34.32
CA LEU A 574 -8.13 11.54 -33.16
C LEU A 574 -6.68 11.21 -33.58
N ILE A 575 -5.74 11.47 -32.67
CA ILE A 575 -4.39 10.90 -32.66
C ILE A 575 -4.29 9.96 -31.47
N GLU A 576 -3.72 8.78 -31.69
CA GLU A 576 -3.42 7.80 -30.64
C GLU A 576 -1.90 7.65 -30.48
N ALA A 577 -1.46 7.56 -29.24
CA ALA A 577 -0.08 7.21 -28.88
C ALA A 577 -0.08 6.25 -27.70
N GLU A 578 0.90 5.37 -27.66
CA GLU A 578 1.13 4.43 -26.58
C GLU A 578 2.58 4.56 -26.10
N ALA A 579 2.80 4.50 -24.81
CA ALA A 579 4.12 4.41 -24.20
C ALA A 579 4.15 3.25 -23.21
N THR A 580 5.24 2.50 -23.25
CA THR A 580 5.57 1.52 -22.22
C THR A 580 6.90 1.92 -21.62
N THR A 581 6.93 2.06 -20.28
CA THR A 581 8.17 2.19 -19.51
C THR A 581 8.41 0.86 -18.81
N ASP A 582 9.58 0.28 -19.02
CA ASP A 582 9.94 -1.02 -18.47
C ASP A 582 11.32 -0.94 -17.80
N VAL A 583 11.38 -1.28 -16.53
CA VAL A 583 12.62 -1.28 -15.74
C VAL A 583 13.11 -2.70 -15.43
N THR A 584 12.54 -3.71 -16.08
CA THR A 584 12.79 -5.12 -15.77
C THR A 584 13.58 -5.87 -16.83
N LEU A 585 13.87 -5.26 -17.97
CA LEU A 585 14.64 -5.93 -19.03
C LEU A 585 16.14 -5.94 -18.68
N LYS A 586 16.65 -7.12 -18.29
CA LYS A 586 18.08 -7.38 -18.38
C LYS A 586 18.48 -7.50 -19.84
N ASP A 587 19.67 -7.01 -20.19
CA ASP A 587 20.25 -7.16 -21.53
C ASP A 587 20.12 -8.60 -22.03
N GLY A 588 19.50 -8.76 -23.21
CA GLY A 588 19.43 -10.01 -23.95
C GLY A 588 18.04 -10.62 -24.18
N GLU A 589 17.01 -10.25 -23.45
CA GLU A 589 15.64 -10.76 -23.66
C GLU A 589 14.76 -9.81 -24.47
N LYS A 590 14.93 -9.80 -25.79
CA LYS A 590 13.90 -9.31 -26.72
C LYS A 590 12.74 -10.31 -26.74
N LYS A 591 11.83 -10.28 -25.75
CA LYS A 591 10.54 -10.97 -25.89
C LYS A 591 9.70 -10.20 -26.90
N GLN A 592 9.67 -10.68 -28.13
CA GLN A 592 8.70 -10.26 -29.14
C GLN A 592 7.30 -10.55 -28.61
N SER A 593 6.49 -9.50 -28.46
CA SER A 593 5.04 -9.68 -28.31
C SER A 593 4.50 -10.41 -29.55
N PRO A 594 3.61 -11.42 -29.40
CA PRO A 594 2.98 -12.04 -30.54
C PRO A 594 1.98 -11.04 -31.14
N GLY A 595 2.31 -10.49 -32.30
CA GLY A 595 1.45 -9.57 -33.05
C GLY A 595 2.24 -8.84 -34.11
N ASN A 596 2.04 -9.28 -35.35
CA ASN A 596 2.72 -8.81 -36.56
C ASN A 596 2.26 -7.41 -37.02
N GLN A 597 2.38 -6.38 -36.14
CA GLN A 597 2.36 -4.98 -36.58
C GLN A 597 3.65 -4.33 -36.08
N LYS A 598 4.44 -3.73 -36.98
CA LYS A 598 5.55 -2.86 -36.58
C LYS A 598 4.97 -1.74 -35.72
N LYS A 599 5.03 -1.90 -34.37
CA LYS A 599 4.69 -0.82 -33.43
C LYS A 599 5.67 0.32 -33.70
N GLU A 600 5.13 1.49 -33.94
CA GLU A 600 5.90 2.72 -34.08
C GLU A 600 6.66 2.96 -32.77
N THR A 601 7.98 3.10 -32.83
CA THR A 601 8.82 3.30 -31.65
C THR A 601 8.54 4.68 -31.04
N ASN A 602 8.17 4.75 -29.80
CA ASN A 602 8.01 6.00 -29.08
C ASN A 602 9.40 6.51 -28.62
N PRO A 603 9.90 7.63 -29.18
CA PRO A 603 11.23 8.15 -28.85
C PRO A 603 11.30 8.77 -27.43
N PHE A 604 10.16 9.01 -26.78
CA PHE A 604 10.08 9.59 -25.44
C PHE A 604 9.90 8.53 -24.35
N ALA A 605 9.82 7.24 -24.71
CA ALA A 605 9.74 6.15 -23.74
C ALA A 605 11.09 5.99 -23.04
N GLU A 606 11.07 6.01 -21.71
CA GLU A 606 12.26 5.78 -20.90
C GLU A 606 12.76 4.36 -21.08
N LYS A 607 14.08 4.20 -21.17
CA LYS A 607 14.77 2.92 -21.21
C LYS A 607 15.27 2.56 -19.80
N ASP A 608 15.54 1.29 -19.55
CA ASP A 608 16.08 0.77 -18.28
C ASP A 608 17.37 1.45 -17.82
N GLU A 609 18.20 1.89 -18.76
CA GLU A 609 19.47 2.59 -18.49
C GLU A 609 19.27 3.91 -17.72
N GLU A 610 18.05 4.49 -17.77
CA GLU A 610 17.74 5.76 -17.09
C GLU A 610 17.48 5.60 -15.57
N MET A 611 17.20 4.36 -15.10
CA MET A 611 17.16 4.02 -13.66
C MET A 611 18.36 3.16 -13.31
N ASN A 612 19.51 3.77 -13.07
CA ASN A 612 20.74 3.04 -12.82
C ASN A 612 20.74 2.37 -11.43
N LYS A 613 20.11 1.18 -11.36
CA LYS A 613 20.02 0.35 -10.14
C LYS A 613 21.36 -0.23 -9.71
N ASP A 614 22.33 -0.28 -10.59
CA ASP A 614 23.66 -0.77 -10.24
C ASP A 614 24.45 0.31 -9.47
N LYS A 615 24.17 1.58 -9.74
CA LYS A 615 24.80 2.72 -9.07
C LYS A 615 24.04 3.19 -7.84
N TYR A 616 22.70 3.23 -7.89
CA TYR A 616 21.89 3.88 -6.89
C TYR A 616 21.01 2.93 -6.10
N SER A 617 20.86 3.22 -4.80
CA SER A 617 19.83 2.68 -3.92
C SER A 617 18.69 3.70 -3.80
N PHE A 618 17.46 3.23 -4.05
CA PHE A 618 16.28 4.10 -4.17
C PHE A 618 15.40 4.03 -2.93
N HIS A 619 15.36 5.13 -2.17
CA HIS A 619 14.56 5.25 -0.95
C HIS A 619 13.97 6.65 -0.82
N SER A 620 12.79 6.74 -0.21
CA SER A 620 12.28 7.97 0.37
C SER A 620 12.72 8.05 1.83
N PHE A 621 12.99 9.25 2.33
CA PHE A 621 13.41 9.50 3.69
C PHE A 621 12.55 10.57 4.36
N GLY A 622 12.55 10.60 5.68
CA GLY A 622 11.87 11.63 6.44
C GLY A 622 12.17 11.56 7.93
N ALA A 623 11.62 12.52 8.64
CA ALA A 623 11.66 12.58 10.08
C ALA A 623 10.30 13.00 10.64
N HIS A 624 9.91 12.36 11.72
CA HIS A 624 8.75 12.72 12.51
C HIS A 624 9.19 13.22 13.88
N PHE A 625 8.64 14.34 14.28
CA PHE A 625 8.77 14.90 15.61
C PHE A 625 7.37 15.05 16.21
N VAL A 626 7.20 14.60 17.43
CA VAL A 626 5.88 14.50 18.09
C VAL A 626 5.94 15.20 19.43
N LYS A 627 4.91 15.98 19.77
CA LYS A 627 4.63 16.50 21.09
C LYS A 627 3.41 15.79 21.66
N VAL A 628 3.52 15.26 22.89
CA VAL A 628 2.41 14.61 23.58
C VAL A 628 2.11 15.32 24.91
N LYS A 629 0.86 15.19 25.36
CA LYS A 629 0.42 15.45 26.74
C LYS A 629 -0.04 14.14 27.36
N VAL A 630 0.41 13.87 28.56
CA VAL A 630 0.02 12.70 29.32
C VAL A 630 -0.64 13.14 30.63
N ASP A 631 -1.85 12.64 30.88
CA ASP A 631 -2.51 12.81 32.14
C ASP A 631 -1.85 11.85 33.18
N PRO A 632 -1.17 12.35 34.23
CA PRO A 632 -0.45 11.49 35.13
C PRO A 632 -1.35 10.66 36.09
N LEU A 633 -2.63 11.02 36.18
CA LEU A 633 -3.59 10.30 37.02
C LEU A 633 -4.33 9.20 36.29
N LEU A 634 -4.61 9.44 34.99
CA LEU A 634 -5.38 8.54 34.15
C LEU A 634 -4.51 7.73 33.18
N GLY A 635 -3.24 8.05 33.04
CA GLY A 635 -2.36 7.43 32.04
C GLY A 635 -2.75 7.75 30.59
N MET A 636 -3.69 8.67 30.36
CA MET A 636 -4.17 8.99 29.02
C MET A 636 -3.16 9.83 28.25
N VAL A 637 -2.82 9.38 27.04
CA VAL A 637 -1.91 10.06 26.11
C VAL A 637 -2.72 10.81 25.06
N LYS A 638 -2.43 12.10 24.89
CA LYS A 638 -2.91 12.91 23.79
C LYS A 638 -1.74 13.37 22.94
N VAL A 639 -1.75 13.00 21.67
CA VAL A 639 -0.83 13.58 20.68
C VAL A 639 -1.28 15.01 20.39
N GLU A 640 -0.44 16.00 20.68
CA GLU A 640 -0.81 17.42 20.54
C GLU A 640 -0.39 17.98 19.19
N LYS A 641 0.83 17.64 18.76
CA LYS A 641 1.37 18.09 17.47
C LYS A 641 2.30 17.06 16.85
N ILE A 642 2.25 16.94 15.53
CA ILE A 642 3.17 16.15 14.70
C ILE A 642 3.79 17.07 13.65
N ALA A 643 5.11 17.21 13.64
CA ALA A 643 5.88 17.82 12.58
C ALA A 643 6.57 16.71 11.77
N SER A 644 6.21 16.59 10.49
CA SER A 644 6.76 15.57 9.57
C SER A 644 7.45 16.25 8.41
N ALA A 645 8.76 16.10 8.29
CA ALA A 645 9.50 16.58 7.13
C ALA A 645 9.93 15.39 6.25
N MET A 646 9.59 15.46 4.94
CA MET A 646 9.73 14.35 4.00
C MET A 646 10.54 14.72 2.77
N ASP A 647 11.44 13.83 2.40
CA ASP A 647 12.20 13.81 1.16
C ASP A 647 11.69 12.69 0.25
N ILE A 648 10.71 13.03 -0.58
CA ILE A 648 10.00 12.12 -1.48
C ILE A 648 10.15 12.51 -2.96
N GLY A 649 11.24 13.21 -3.29
CA GLY A 649 11.48 13.72 -4.63
C GLY A 649 10.58 14.92 -4.97
N LYS A 650 10.30 15.10 -6.26
CA LYS A 650 9.41 16.17 -6.75
C LYS A 650 7.98 16.03 -6.24
N ILE A 651 7.43 17.10 -5.70
CA ILE A 651 6.03 17.15 -5.31
C ILE A 651 5.17 17.46 -6.55
N LEU A 652 4.36 16.48 -6.96
CA LEU A 652 3.51 16.61 -8.14
C LEU A 652 2.16 17.28 -7.83
N ASN A 653 1.65 17.04 -6.61
CA ASN A 653 0.47 17.70 -6.07
C ASN A 653 0.61 17.78 -4.55
N GLU A 654 0.76 19.00 -4.02
CA GLU A 654 1.02 19.21 -2.60
C GLU A 654 -0.14 18.73 -1.71
N LYS A 655 -1.40 18.95 -2.13
CA LYS A 655 -2.58 18.55 -1.38
C LYS A 655 -2.68 17.04 -1.16
N THR A 656 -2.49 16.26 -2.23
CA THR A 656 -2.54 14.80 -2.15
C THR A 656 -1.32 14.24 -1.44
N ALA A 657 -0.13 14.82 -1.59
CA ALA A 657 1.07 14.42 -0.87
C ALA A 657 0.91 14.64 0.64
N LYS A 658 0.47 15.83 1.07
CA LYS A 658 0.17 16.10 2.50
C LYS A 658 -0.87 15.12 3.06
N SER A 659 -1.93 14.85 2.31
CA SER A 659 -2.97 13.88 2.71
C SER A 659 -2.41 12.47 2.91
N GLN A 660 -1.44 12.03 2.10
CA GLN A 660 -0.82 10.72 2.25
C GLN A 660 0.05 10.64 3.51
N ILE A 661 0.87 11.65 3.79
CA ILE A 661 1.71 11.69 4.99
C ILE A 661 0.83 11.77 6.25
N MET A 662 -0.15 12.67 6.27
CA MET A 662 -1.10 12.80 7.38
C MET A 662 -1.85 11.49 7.65
N GLY A 663 -2.40 10.84 6.61
CA GLY A 663 -3.08 9.56 6.74
C GLY A 663 -2.14 8.42 7.21
N GLY A 664 -0.83 8.48 6.90
CA GLY A 664 0.17 7.58 7.46
C GLY A 664 0.42 7.83 8.94
N ALA A 665 0.53 9.09 9.34
CA ALA A 665 0.71 9.48 10.74
C ALA A 665 -0.50 9.10 11.61
N ILE A 666 -1.72 9.26 11.09
CA ILE A 666 -2.96 8.83 11.78
C ILE A 666 -2.94 7.31 12.02
N PHE A 667 -2.54 6.54 11.01
CA PHE A 667 -2.38 5.08 11.15
C PHE A 667 -1.32 4.73 12.20
N GLY A 668 -0.23 5.50 12.26
CA GLY A 668 0.82 5.37 13.29
C GLY A 668 0.35 5.75 14.69
N ILE A 669 -0.56 6.71 14.86
CA ILE A 669 -1.22 7.02 16.14
C ILE A 669 -2.04 5.81 16.60
N GLY A 670 -2.85 5.21 15.71
CA GLY A 670 -3.62 4.00 15.99
C GLY A 670 -2.71 2.87 16.46
N MET A 671 -1.64 2.59 15.72
CA MET A 671 -0.63 1.58 16.06
C MET A 671 0.01 1.83 17.43
N ALA A 672 0.29 3.08 17.78
CA ALA A 672 0.99 3.42 19.02
C ALA A 672 0.08 3.35 20.26
N LEU A 673 -1.20 3.74 20.14
CA LEU A 673 -2.03 4.08 21.30
C LEU A 673 -3.33 3.27 21.40
N MET A 674 -3.83 2.64 20.34
CA MET A 674 -5.23 2.18 20.30
C MET A 674 -5.43 0.80 19.69
N GLU A 675 -4.82 0.52 18.53
CA GLU A 675 -5.19 -0.61 17.69
C GLU A 675 -4.57 -1.92 18.19
N GLU A 676 -5.42 -2.88 18.51
CA GLU A 676 -5.04 -4.23 18.88
C GLU A 676 -6.17 -5.22 18.56
N THR A 677 -5.80 -6.37 17.97
CA THR A 677 -6.72 -7.49 17.82
C THR A 677 -6.55 -8.46 18.98
N VAL A 678 -7.55 -8.52 19.84
CA VAL A 678 -7.58 -9.43 20.99
C VAL A 678 -8.19 -10.77 20.57
N TYR A 679 -7.48 -11.85 20.86
CA TYR A 679 -7.94 -13.23 20.67
C TYR A 679 -8.27 -13.85 22.03
N ASP A 680 -9.37 -14.62 22.08
CA ASP A 680 -9.66 -15.48 23.22
C ASP A 680 -8.58 -16.57 23.33
N PRO A 681 -7.82 -16.62 24.43
CA PRO A 681 -6.72 -17.56 24.57
C PRO A 681 -7.16 -19.03 24.67
N ASN A 682 -8.45 -19.31 24.96
CA ASN A 682 -8.95 -20.66 25.11
C ASN A 682 -9.40 -21.29 23.77
N ASN A 683 -9.89 -20.47 22.85
CA ASN A 683 -10.51 -20.97 21.61
C ASN A 683 -10.04 -20.27 20.33
N GLY A 684 -9.21 -19.22 20.42
CA GLY A 684 -8.65 -18.51 19.28
C GLY A 684 -9.62 -17.62 18.51
N ARG A 685 -10.83 -17.36 19.04
CA ARG A 685 -11.79 -16.44 18.43
C ARG A 685 -11.34 -14.99 18.61
N ILE A 686 -11.63 -14.16 17.61
CA ILE A 686 -11.39 -12.71 17.74
C ILE A 686 -12.46 -12.10 18.63
N VAL A 687 -12.03 -11.39 19.69
CA VAL A 687 -12.89 -10.64 20.61
C VAL A 687 -13.22 -9.28 20.03
N THR A 688 -12.21 -8.51 19.59
CA THR A 688 -12.34 -7.19 18.97
C THR A 688 -12.70 -7.31 17.48
N LYS A 689 -13.94 -7.73 17.22
CA LYS A 689 -14.40 -8.20 15.89
C LYS A 689 -15.14 -7.14 15.05
N ASP A 690 -15.28 -5.94 15.56
CA ASP A 690 -15.95 -4.82 14.87
C ASP A 690 -15.37 -3.48 15.37
N LEU A 691 -15.84 -2.36 14.80
CA LEU A 691 -15.34 -1.02 15.14
C LEU A 691 -15.89 -0.46 16.47
N ALA A 692 -16.75 -1.19 17.19
CA ALA A 692 -17.14 -0.84 18.55
C ALA A 692 -16.09 -1.32 19.57
N ASP A 693 -15.49 -2.47 19.30
CA ASP A 693 -14.48 -3.10 20.18
C ASP A 693 -13.04 -2.83 19.69
N TYR A 694 -12.83 -2.72 18.38
CA TYR A 694 -11.53 -2.41 17.77
C TYR A 694 -11.38 -0.90 17.61
N LEU A 695 -10.59 -0.29 18.47
CA LEU A 695 -10.43 1.17 18.52
C LEU A 695 -9.55 1.65 17.35
N VAL A 696 -10.02 2.65 16.63
CA VAL A 696 -9.24 3.39 15.61
C VAL A 696 -9.26 4.88 15.96
N PRO A 697 -8.21 5.65 15.58
CA PRO A 697 -8.20 7.10 15.79
C PRO A 697 -9.39 7.76 15.09
N VAL A 698 -10.11 8.58 15.83
CA VAL A 698 -11.24 9.37 15.32
C VAL A 698 -10.87 10.85 15.24
N HIS A 699 -11.78 11.68 14.72
CA HIS A 699 -11.48 13.10 14.51
C HIS A 699 -11.06 13.86 15.79
N ALA A 700 -11.60 13.46 16.95
CA ALA A 700 -11.26 14.05 18.25
C ALA A 700 -9.81 13.78 18.71
N ASP A 701 -9.20 12.71 18.17
CA ASP A 701 -7.83 12.32 18.52
C ASP A 701 -6.77 13.01 17.64
N MET A 702 -7.21 13.79 16.62
CA MET A 702 -6.31 14.37 15.64
C MET A 702 -5.49 15.50 16.23
N PRO A 703 -4.14 15.42 16.12
CA PRO A 703 -3.24 16.51 16.50
C PRO A 703 -3.19 17.62 15.44
N GLU A 704 -2.49 18.69 15.78
CA GLU A 704 -1.99 19.63 14.79
C GLU A 704 -0.92 18.96 13.91
N PHE A 705 -1.01 19.12 12.57
CA PHE A 705 -0.06 18.55 11.61
C PHE A 705 0.72 19.64 10.87
N ASP A 706 2.04 19.61 10.98
CA ASP A 706 2.95 20.34 10.10
C ASP A 706 3.63 19.36 9.15
N ILE A 707 3.19 19.34 7.88
CA ILE A 707 3.78 18.49 6.84
C ILE A 707 4.66 19.34 5.92
N ILE A 708 5.94 19.05 5.91
CA ILE A 708 7.00 19.80 5.23
C ILE A 708 7.64 18.89 4.18
N PHE A 709 7.97 19.44 3.01
CA PHE A 709 8.69 18.71 1.96
C PHE A 709 10.00 19.39 1.62
N THR A 710 11.01 18.60 1.22
CA THR A 710 12.24 19.12 0.62
C THR A 710 12.02 19.54 -0.83
N ASP A 711 11.05 18.91 -1.52
CA ASP A 711 10.68 19.12 -2.94
C ASP A 711 11.89 19.11 -3.90
N LYS A 712 12.86 18.21 -3.65
CA LYS A 712 14.05 18.04 -4.50
C LYS A 712 13.82 16.90 -5.48
N PRO A 713 13.72 17.18 -6.81
CA PRO A 713 13.48 16.15 -7.82
C PRO A 713 14.57 15.08 -7.82
N ASP A 714 14.18 13.83 -7.95
CA ASP A 714 15.06 12.69 -8.13
C ASP A 714 14.90 12.12 -9.56
N TYR A 715 15.63 12.68 -10.51
CA TYR A 715 15.54 12.22 -11.91
C TYR A 715 16.24 10.88 -12.16
N ASN A 716 16.99 10.34 -11.17
CA ASN A 716 17.55 8.99 -11.28
C ASN A 716 16.48 7.90 -11.23
N ILE A 717 15.31 8.18 -10.61
CA ILE A 717 14.20 7.22 -10.59
C ILE A 717 13.29 7.32 -11.82
N GLY A 718 13.28 8.46 -12.51
CA GLY A 718 12.47 8.67 -13.72
C GLY A 718 12.16 10.13 -14.03
N SER A 719 11.64 10.40 -15.21
CA SER A 719 11.47 11.75 -15.80
C SER A 719 10.53 12.69 -15.03
N VAL A 720 9.71 12.19 -14.12
CA VAL A 720 8.85 13.02 -13.25
C VAL A 720 9.52 13.41 -11.93
N GLY A 721 10.65 12.78 -11.59
CA GLY A 721 11.47 13.08 -10.41
C GLY A 721 10.81 12.82 -9.06
N ALA A 722 9.67 12.13 -9.01
CA ALA A 722 8.92 11.84 -7.80
C ALA A 722 9.22 10.44 -7.26
N ARG A 723 9.41 10.33 -5.95
CA ARG A 723 9.49 9.07 -5.20
C ARG A 723 8.18 8.73 -4.51
N GLY A 724 8.07 7.54 -3.95
CA GLY A 724 6.85 7.08 -3.28
C GLY A 724 6.56 7.82 -1.98
N ALA A 725 5.29 8.17 -1.75
CA ALA A 725 4.81 8.87 -0.56
C ALA A 725 3.71 8.12 0.21
N GLY A 726 3.15 7.04 -0.39
CA GLY A 726 1.94 6.39 0.13
C GLY A 726 2.14 5.67 1.46
N GLU A 727 3.35 5.20 1.76
CA GLU A 727 3.63 4.34 2.91
C GLU A 727 4.59 4.97 3.93
N ILE A 728 5.54 5.80 3.52
CA ILE A 728 6.53 6.40 4.43
C ILE A 728 5.92 7.18 5.61
N GLY A 729 4.71 7.70 5.44
CA GLY A 729 4.05 8.50 6.49
C GLY A 729 3.71 7.75 7.79
N ILE A 730 3.72 6.39 7.79
CA ILE A 730 3.51 5.61 9.02
C ILE A 730 4.83 5.21 9.68
N THR A 731 5.92 5.08 8.90
CA THR A 731 7.20 4.60 9.42
C THR A 731 7.78 5.61 10.41
N GLY A 732 8.19 5.15 11.58
CA GLY A 732 8.73 5.99 12.65
C GLY A 732 7.71 6.69 13.55
N ILE A 733 6.44 6.89 13.14
CA ILE A 733 5.44 7.61 13.97
C ILE A 733 5.23 6.93 15.33
N ALA A 734 5.04 5.62 15.37
CA ALA A 734 4.80 4.91 16.62
C ALA A 734 6.01 5.04 17.56
N ALA A 735 7.23 5.02 17.03
CA ALA A 735 8.44 5.26 17.80
C ALA A 735 8.53 6.70 18.31
N ALA A 736 8.24 7.70 17.46
CA ALA A 736 8.25 9.10 17.87
C ALA A 736 7.25 9.36 19.01
N ILE A 737 6.06 8.74 18.96
CA ILE A 737 5.05 8.80 20.04
C ILE A 737 5.59 8.12 21.32
N ALA A 738 6.13 6.88 21.21
CA ALA A 738 6.67 6.15 22.35
C ALA A 738 7.82 6.92 23.02
N ASN A 739 8.71 7.54 22.25
CA ASN A 739 9.81 8.37 22.73
C ASN A 739 9.29 9.65 23.39
N ALA A 740 8.22 10.26 22.86
CA ALA A 740 7.58 11.42 23.46
C ALA A 740 6.89 11.06 24.78
N VAL A 741 6.23 9.91 24.88
CA VAL A 741 5.63 9.40 26.11
C VAL A 741 6.69 9.14 27.16
N TYR A 742 7.82 8.54 26.80
CA TYR A 742 8.94 8.38 27.72
C TYR A 742 9.48 9.73 28.23
N ASN A 743 9.70 10.68 27.32
CA ASN A 743 10.16 12.01 27.71
C ASN A 743 9.17 12.72 28.65
N ALA A 744 7.86 12.52 28.44
CA ALA A 744 6.82 13.05 29.33
C ALA A 744 6.78 12.39 30.70
N THR A 745 6.95 11.07 30.79
CA THR A 745 6.60 10.28 31.99
C THR A 745 7.78 9.62 32.69
N GLY A 746 8.90 9.42 32.00
CA GLY A 746 10.00 8.57 32.44
C GLY A 746 9.71 7.06 32.34
N LYS A 747 8.52 6.66 31.87
CA LYS A 747 8.15 5.25 31.70
C LYS A 747 8.37 4.81 30.27
N ARG A 748 9.21 3.77 30.07
CA ARG A 748 9.51 3.20 28.77
C ARG A 748 8.58 2.03 28.49
N VAL A 749 7.64 2.20 27.54
CA VAL A 749 6.73 1.14 27.07
C VAL A 749 7.29 0.54 25.79
N ARG A 750 7.56 -0.76 25.79
CA ARG A 750 8.17 -1.51 24.69
C ARG A 750 7.20 -2.45 23.98
N ASP A 751 5.98 -2.58 24.48
CA ASP A 751 4.88 -3.36 23.93
C ASP A 751 3.72 -2.45 23.55
N LEU A 752 3.38 -2.40 22.27
CA LEU A 752 2.25 -1.61 21.78
C LEU A 752 0.93 -2.37 21.94
N PRO A 753 -0.20 -1.66 22.03
CA PRO A 753 -0.34 -0.21 22.16
C PRO A 753 0.05 0.31 23.55
N ILE A 754 0.39 1.60 23.64
CA ILE A 754 0.66 2.28 24.92
C ILE A 754 -0.67 2.63 25.58
N THR A 755 -1.20 1.69 26.33
CA THR A 755 -2.47 1.83 27.04
C THR A 755 -2.31 2.55 28.39
N PRO A 756 -3.38 3.15 28.94
CA PRO A 756 -3.32 3.91 30.20
C PRO A 756 -2.75 3.13 31.39
N ASP A 757 -3.06 1.84 31.51
CA ASP A 757 -2.57 0.96 32.57
C ASP A 757 -1.04 0.79 32.57
N LYS A 758 -0.38 0.97 31.45
CA LYS A 758 1.09 0.93 31.33
C LYS A 758 1.76 2.21 31.84
N LEU A 759 0.97 3.26 32.05
CA LEU A 759 1.46 4.59 32.42
C LEU A 759 1.03 5.04 33.83
N ILE A 760 0.21 4.26 34.50
CA ILE A 760 -0.23 4.53 35.91
C ILE A 760 0.75 3.98 36.93
#